data_7b3d091a5cdba6e74ae344bd836f3646
#
_entry.id   7b3d091a5cdba6e74ae344bd836f3646
#
_cell.length_a   1.000
_cell.length_b   1.000
_cell.length_c   1.000
_cell.angle_alpha   90.00
_cell.angle_beta   90.00
_cell.angle_gamma   90.00
#
_symmetry.space_group_name_H-M   'P 1'
#
loop_
_entity.id
_entity.type
_entity.pdbx_description
1 polymer ?
#
loop_
_entity_poly.entity_id
_entity_poly.type
_entity_poly.pdbx_seq_one_letter_code
_entity_poly.pdbx_strand_id
1 'polypeptide(L)'
;MKHYFGFDSFKGEQESIIRNLMEGNDTFVLMPTGGGKSLCYQLPSLIMDGTAIVISPLIALMKNQVDVINGLSEDDGVAHYLNSSLNKSAIEKVKGDILSGKTKLLYVAPESLTKEDNVEFLKTIKISFYAVDEAHCISEWGHDFRPEYRRIRPIINEIGKAPVIALTATATDKVRTDIKKNLGIVDAREFKSSFNRANLFYEVRQKTNDIDRQIIMFIRQHPGKSGIIYCLSRKKVEELAEVLKANDIKAAPYHAGLDSATRSQTQDDFLMERIDVIVATIAFGMGIDKPDVRFVIHYDIPKSLEGYYQETGRAGRDGGEGICIAFYARKDLRKLEKFMENKPVAEQDIGRQLLQETAAYAESSVCRRKMLLHYFGEEYNVENCHNCDNCLHPSVKFEAKDALVVVLEAVAAVKENFRQEYIIDFVKGRATDDIVSHKHDNLEEFGAGEDMDAKVWNPVIRQALIAGYLKKDVENYGLLKLTAAGKRYLKNPTSFMIVADKEFKDDYVESAHEGSNNGEALDPTLFAMLKDLRKSVAKKRKLPPYVIFQDVSLEQMATMYPHDLQELQNIQGVGAGKAKRYGKEFCKLIQNYCVENEIERPEELRVKTVAKKSLLKVNIIQSIDRQIDLEDLASAKGLEFADLLDEIEAIVYSGTKLNIDYFIEDRMDDDKIDDIYDYFMESETDDLDAALDELDEDYTEEDIRLIRIKFLSEQAN
;
A
#
# COMPACT_ATOMS: atom_id res chain seq x y z
N MET A 1 7.96 20.15 33.31
CA MET A 1 8.37 19.71 31.97
C MET A 1 9.89 19.66 31.85
N LYS A 2 10.60 20.76 32.07
CA LYS A 2 12.08 20.80 32.00
C LYS A 2 12.75 19.77 32.91
N HIS A 3 12.25 19.62 34.15
CA HIS A 3 12.79 18.67 35.12
C HIS A 3 12.67 17.20 34.69
N TYR A 4 11.51 16.76 34.13
CA TYR A 4 11.28 15.37 33.79
C TYR A 4 11.63 15.01 32.33
N PHE A 5 11.45 15.92 31.38
CA PHE A 5 11.57 15.65 29.96
C PHE A 5 12.64 16.48 29.22
N GLY A 6 13.30 17.41 29.94
CA GLY A 6 14.33 18.26 29.35
C GLY A 6 13.85 19.36 28.41
N PHE A 7 12.53 19.47 28.16
CA PHE A 7 11.98 20.47 27.25
C PHE A 7 11.72 21.81 27.94
N ASP A 8 12.07 22.90 27.26
CA ASP A 8 11.93 24.27 27.82
C ASP A 8 10.51 24.84 27.63
N SER A 9 9.75 24.36 26.62
CA SER A 9 8.41 24.86 26.31
C SER A 9 7.47 23.76 25.81
N PHE A 10 6.18 23.94 26.05
CA PHE A 10 5.12 23.08 25.49
C PHE A 10 4.91 23.36 24.00
N LYS A 11 4.49 22.34 23.26
CA LYS A 11 4.07 22.46 21.84
C LYS A 11 2.57 22.66 21.76
N GLY A 12 2.13 23.69 21.02
CA GLY A 12 0.71 23.94 20.79
C GLY A 12 -0.10 23.99 22.09
N GLU A 13 -1.16 23.20 22.18
CA GLU A 13 -2.10 23.22 23.32
C GLU A 13 -1.74 22.24 24.45
N GLN A 14 -0.55 21.62 24.44
CA GLN A 14 -0.16 20.62 25.47
C GLN A 14 -0.34 21.11 26.89
N GLU A 15 0.03 22.38 27.20
CA GLU A 15 -0.13 22.94 28.54
C GLU A 15 -1.59 23.04 28.95
N SER A 16 -2.47 23.52 28.04
CA SER A 16 -3.92 23.64 28.28
C SER A 16 -4.56 22.29 28.53
N ILE A 17 -4.15 21.25 27.76
CA ILE A 17 -4.62 19.87 27.91
C ILE A 17 -4.22 19.33 29.29
N ILE A 18 -2.94 19.46 29.68
CA ILE A 18 -2.41 18.95 30.92
C ILE A 18 -3.11 19.64 32.11
N ARG A 19 -3.26 20.96 32.07
CA ARG A 19 -3.96 21.72 33.12
C ARG A 19 -5.41 21.27 33.27
N ASN A 20 -6.15 21.13 32.16
CA ASN A 20 -7.54 20.68 32.19
C ASN A 20 -7.70 19.30 32.84
N LEU A 21 -6.80 18.36 32.53
CA LEU A 21 -6.78 17.03 33.16
C LEU A 21 -6.44 17.09 34.65
N MET A 22 -5.41 17.89 35.05
CA MET A 22 -5.02 18.05 36.43
C MET A 22 -6.09 18.75 37.30
N GLU A 23 -6.96 19.57 36.69
CA GLU A 23 -8.14 20.15 37.33
C GLU A 23 -9.27 19.15 37.57
N GLY A 24 -9.11 17.93 37.11
CA GLY A 24 -10.10 16.83 37.28
C GLY A 24 -11.16 16.76 36.22
N ASN A 25 -10.95 17.41 35.07
CA ASN A 25 -11.93 17.45 33.97
C ASN A 25 -11.66 16.37 32.93
N ASP A 26 -12.71 15.77 32.40
CA ASP A 26 -12.64 14.91 31.23
C ASP A 26 -12.12 15.68 30.02
N THR A 27 -11.25 15.04 29.24
CA THR A 27 -10.48 15.69 28.18
C THR A 27 -10.51 14.85 26.91
N PHE A 28 -10.83 15.46 25.78
CA PHE A 28 -10.71 14.81 24.47
C PHE A 28 -9.62 15.51 23.65
N VAL A 29 -8.64 14.73 23.16
CA VAL A 29 -7.47 15.25 22.43
C VAL A 29 -7.39 14.65 21.04
N LEU A 30 -7.51 15.50 20.04
CA LEU A 30 -7.29 15.18 18.66
C LEU A 30 -6.01 15.87 18.17
N MET A 31 -4.93 15.11 18.07
CA MET A 31 -3.60 15.63 17.79
C MET A 31 -2.85 14.70 16.83
N PRO A 32 -2.24 15.20 15.75
CA PRO A 32 -1.57 14.37 14.76
C PRO A 32 -0.45 13.52 15.33
N THR A 33 -0.04 12.48 14.61
CA THR A 33 1.15 11.70 14.95
C THR A 33 2.38 12.62 14.96
N GLY A 34 3.25 12.48 15.98
CA GLY A 34 4.38 13.40 16.20
C GLY A 34 4.03 14.70 16.92
N GLY A 35 2.74 14.96 17.21
CA GLY A 35 2.30 16.14 17.97
C GLY A 35 2.61 16.10 19.47
N GLY A 36 3.12 14.96 20.00
CA GLY A 36 3.47 14.81 21.41
C GLY A 36 2.28 14.45 22.31
N LYS A 37 1.34 13.64 21.82
CA LYS A 37 0.17 13.14 22.58
C LYS A 37 0.55 12.49 23.90
N SER A 38 1.60 11.67 23.93
CA SER A 38 2.00 10.92 25.12
C SER A 38 2.38 11.85 26.28
N LEU A 39 2.99 13.00 26.01
CA LEU A 39 3.34 13.98 27.03
C LEU A 39 2.11 14.51 27.79
N CYS A 40 0.94 14.58 27.10
CA CYS A 40 -0.29 15.10 27.70
C CYS A 40 -0.84 14.24 28.84
N TYR A 41 -0.46 12.96 28.92
CA TYR A 41 -0.82 12.09 30.06
C TYR A 41 0.42 11.66 30.87
N GLN A 42 1.62 11.59 30.28
CA GLN A 42 2.82 11.22 31.01
C GLN A 42 3.23 12.28 32.05
N LEU A 43 3.25 13.54 31.67
CA LEU A 43 3.65 14.61 32.62
C LEU A 43 2.68 14.75 33.81
N PRO A 44 1.34 14.80 33.62
CA PRO A 44 0.42 14.85 34.75
C PRO A 44 0.48 13.60 35.64
N SER A 45 0.74 12.41 35.10
CA SER A 45 0.87 11.21 35.90
C SER A 45 2.05 11.25 36.88
N LEU A 46 3.16 11.88 36.50
CA LEU A 46 4.33 12.06 37.36
C LEU A 46 4.10 13.08 38.48
N ILE A 47 3.14 13.99 38.31
CA ILE A 47 2.88 15.11 39.23
C ILE A 47 1.70 14.79 40.15
N MET A 48 0.65 14.15 39.63
CA MET A 48 -0.56 13.87 40.37
C MET A 48 -0.38 12.72 41.36
N ASP A 49 -1.19 12.74 42.41
CA ASP A 49 -1.20 11.71 43.43
C ASP A 49 -2.00 10.49 43.01
N GLY A 50 -1.41 9.29 43.16
CA GLY A 50 -1.96 8.01 42.67
C GLY A 50 -1.25 7.47 41.43
N THR A 51 -1.87 6.48 40.80
CA THR A 51 -1.37 5.83 39.57
C THR A 51 -2.31 6.12 38.41
N ALA A 52 -1.77 6.63 37.30
CA ALA A 52 -2.52 6.78 36.06
C ALA A 52 -2.62 5.44 35.33
N ILE A 53 -3.82 5.10 34.88
CA ILE A 53 -4.07 3.88 34.07
C ILE A 53 -4.12 4.28 32.60
N VAL A 54 -3.14 3.82 31.82
CA VAL A 54 -3.05 4.09 30.38
C VAL A 54 -3.51 2.87 29.60
N ILE A 55 -4.64 2.97 28.94
CA ILE A 55 -5.21 1.89 28.14
C ILE A 55 -4.70 2.06 26.70
N SER A 56 -3.92 1.08 26.22
CA SER A 56 -3.28 1.11 24.92
C SER A 56 -3.44 -0.22 24.19
N PRO A 57 -3.58 -0.23 22.84
CA PRO A 57 -3.92 -1.44 22.10
C PRO A 57 -2.74 -2.37 21.82
N LEU A 58 -1.50 -1.94 22.06
CA LEU A 58 -0.30 -2.62 21.58
C LEU A 58 0.77 -2.84 22.64
N ILE A 59 1.15 -4.11 22.83
CA ILE A 59 2.15 -4.54 23.80
C ILE A 59 3.52 -3.91 23.52
N ALA A 60 3.95 -3.85 22.26
CA ALA A 60 5.23 -3.27 21.86
C ALA A 60 5.31 -1.77 22.16
N LEU A 61 4.22 -1.03 21.92
CA LEU A 61 4.12 0.40 22.25
C LEU A 61 4.24 0.62 23.75
N MET A 62 3.52 -0.17 24.57
CA MET A 62 3.57 -0.08 26.03
C MET A 62 4.99 -0.27 26.53
N LYS A 63 5.71 -1.29 26.05
CA LYS A 63 7.10 -1.55 26.46
C LYS A 63 7.99 -0.34 26.14
N ASN A 64 7.95 0.17 24.92
CA ASN A 64 8.77 1.32 24.52
C ASN A 64 8.46 2.55 25.37
N GLN A 65 7.20 2.85 25.65
CA GLN A 65 6.80 3.99 26.48
C GLN A 65 7.27 3.81 27.93
N VAL A 66 7.18 2.62 28.48
CA VAL A 66 7.67 2.30 29.84
C VAL A 66 9.19 2.44 29.90
N ASP A 67 9.92 1.90 28.92
CA ASP A 67 11.39 2.00 28.86
C ASP A 67 11.85 3.46 28.79
N VAL A 68 11.16 4.29 27.99
CA VAL A 68 11.46 5.73 27.89
C VAL A 68 11.24 6.44 29.22
N ILE A 69 10.08 6.21 29.90
CA ILE A 69 9.78 6.89 31.18
C ILE A 69 10.73 6.45 32.29
N ASN A 70 11.03 5.15 32.39
CA ASN A 70 11.97 4.65 33.37
C ASN A 70 13.41 5.16 33.11
N GLY A 71 13.79 5.32 31.83
CA GLY A 71 15.08 5.90 31.44
C GLY A 71 15.21 7.41 31.74
N LEU A 72 14.10 8.13 31.92
CA LEU A 72 14.09 9.55 32.33
C LEU A 72 14.05 9.73 33.83
N SER A 73 13.79 8.69 34.59
CA SER A 73 13.70 8.72 36.06
C SER A 73 14.96 8.15 36.70
N GLU A 74 15.37 8.71 37.88
CA GLU A 74 16.42 8.14 38.70
C GLU A 74 16.00 6.83 39.38
N ASP A 75 14.67 6.60 39.50
CA ASP A 75 14.06 5.42 40.14
C ASP A 75 13.51 4.46 39.11
N ASP A 76 13.92 3.18 39.12
CA ASP A 76 13.32 2.11 38.35
C ASP A 76 11.90 1.79 38.84
N GLY A 77 10.93 1.61 37.91
CA GLY A 77 9.57 1.18 38.22
C GLY A 77 8.55 2.30 38.41
N VAL A 78 8.88 3.51 37.98
CA VAL A 78 7.95 4.65 37.91
C VAL A 78 6.85 4.36 36.87
N ALA A 79 7.18 3.63 35.82
CA ALA A 79 6.21 3.13 34.84
C ALA A 79 6.30 1.61 34.72
N HIS A 80 5.15 0.98 34.60
CA HIS A 80 5.00 -0.45 34.33
C HIS A 80 3.97 -0.72 33.25
N TYR A 81 3.96 -1.95 32.72
CA TYR A 81 2.86 -2.44 31.88
C TYR A 81 2.29 -3.74 32.44
N LEU A 82 1.02 -3.98 32.17
CA LEU A 82 0.31 -5.19 32.56
C LEU A 82 -0.37 -5.79 31.32
N ASN A 83 0.19 -6.88 30.79
CA ASN A 83 -0.32 -7.55 29.62
C ASN A 83 -0.07 -9.07 29.69
N SER A 84 -0.46 -9.81 28.63
CA SER A 84 -0.37 -11.29 28.59
C SER A 84 1.06 -11.83 28.47
N SER A 85 2.06 -11.00 28.25
CA SER A 85 3.46 -11.44 28.10
C SER A 85 4.19 -11.58 29.46
N LEU A 86 3.64 -11.05 30.53
CA LEU A 86 4.26 -11.10 31.86
C LEU A 86 4.04 -12.44 32.55
N ASN A 87 5.10 -12.94 33.23
CA ASN A 87 5.00 -14.07 34.13
C ASN A 87 4.48 -13.66 35.52
N LYS A 88 4.09 -14.63 36.35
CA LYS A 88 3.52 -14.37 37.69
C LYS A 88 4.40 -13.50 38.57
N SER A 89 5.72 -13.76 38.62
CA SER A 89 6.64 -13.02 39.47
C SER A 89 6.74 -11.54 39.03
N ALA A 90 6.74 -11.27 37.70
CA ALA A 90 6.74 -9.91 37.19
C ALA A 90 5.41 -9.19 37.53
N ILE A 91 4.27 -9.87 37.46
CA ILE A 91 2.99 -9.30 37.86
C ILE A 91 2.97 -8.94 39.36
N GLU A 92 3.49 -9.81 40.22
CA GLU A 92 3.60 -9.54 41.67
C GLU A 92 4.51 -8.33 41.96
N LYS A 93 5.63 -8.21 41.25
CA LYS A 93 6.51 -7.03 41.34
C LYS A 93 5.77 -5.76 40.95
N VAL A 94 5.07 -5.76 39.80
CA VAL A 94 4.28 -4.61 39.35
C VAL A 94 3.24 -4.22 40.39
N LYS A 95 2.48 -5.19 40.95
CA LYS A 95 1.49 -4.92 41.99
C LYS A 95 2.13 -4.35 43.27
N GLY A 96 3.30 -4.86 43.67
CA GLY A 96 4.06 -4.36 44.83
C GLY A 96 4.52 -2.91 44.66
N ASP A 97 5.06 -2.57 43.48
CA ASP A 97 5.52 -1.22 43.16
C ASP A 97 4.34 -0.21 43.10
N ILE A 98 3.17 -0.65 42.63
CA ILE A 98 1.94 0.17 42.66
C ILE A 98 1.48 0.43 44.10
N LEU A 99 1.40 -0.61 44.94
CA LEU A 99 0.94 -0.49 46.31
C LEU A 99 1.88 0.35 47.19
N SER A 100 3.18 0.36 46.88
CA SER A 100 4.15 1.24 47.54
C SER A 100 4.06 2.70 47.08
N GLY A 101 3.24 3.02 46.07
CA GLY A 101 3.12 4.36 45.50
C GLY A 101 4.28 4.77 44.57
N LYS A 102 5.18 3.85 44.25
CA LYS A 102 6.32 4.05 43.35
C LYS A 102 5.87 4.22 41.89
N THR A 103 4.92 3.39 41.46
CA THR A 103 4.42 3.41 40.10
C THR A 103 3.42 4.53 39.86
N LYS A 104 3.77 5.44 38.95
CA LYS A 104 2.96 6.58 38.54
C LYS A 104 2.16 6.32 37.27
N LEU A 105 2.67 5.47 36.36
CA LEU A 105 1.98 5.05 35.14
C LEU A 105 1.89 3.53 35.07
N LEU A 106 0.68 3.05 34.84
CA LEU A 106 0.44 1.65 34.51
C LEU A 106 -0.21 1.55 33.11
N TYR A 107 0.52 1.01 32.14
CA TYR A 107 -0.01 0.70 30.83
C TYR A 107 -0.72 -0.67 30.86
N VAL A 108 -1.95 -0.71 30.36
CA VAL A 108 -2.78 -1.92 30.37
C VAL A 108 -3.38 -2.17 29.00
N ALA A 109 -3.29 -3.40 28.51
CA ALA A 109 -4.04 -3.81 27.32
C ALA A 109 -5.54 -3.93 27.66
N PRO A 110 -6.46 -3.59 26.74
CA PRO A 110 -7.91 -3.70 26.99
C PRO A 110 -8.32 -5.09 27.46
N GLU A 111 -7.76 -6.16 26.86
CA GLU A 111 -8.02 -7.57 27.21
C GLU A 111 -7.52 -7.92 28.63
N SER A 112 -6.47 -7.26 29.07
CA SER A 112 -5.93 -7.45 30.44
C SER A 112 -6.73 -6.67 31.46
N LEU A 113 -7.28 -5.54 31.06
CA LEU A 113 -8.16 -4.73 31.93
C LEU A 113 -9.48 -5.47 32.25
N THR A 114 -9.95 -6.36 31.36
CA THR A 114 -11.18 -7.12 31.56
C THR A 114 -11.04 -8.31 32.53
N LYS A 115 -9.83 -8.68 32.97
CA LYS A 115 -9.60 -9.80 33.89
C LYS A 115 -10.03 -9.43 35.30
N GLU A 116 -10.87 -10.27 35.92
CA GLU A 116 -11.43 -10.03 37.24
C GLU A 116 -10.37 -9.74 38.31
N ASP A 117 -9.27 -10.53 38.35
CA ASP A 117 -8.14 -10.32 39.27
C ASP A 117 -7.48 -8.94 39.12
N ASN A 118 -7.46 -8.39 37.91
CA ASN A 118 -6.90 -7.07 37.67
C ASN A 118 -7.88 -5.96 38.09
N VAL A 119 -9.17 -6.15 37.80
CA VAL A 119 -10.22 -5.21 38.21
C VAL A 119 -10.27 -5.11 39.74
N GLU A 120 -10.31 -6.26 40.45
CA GLU A 120 -10.31 -6.27 41.92
C GLU A 120 -9.04 -5.63 42.50
N PHE A 121 -7.87 -5.89 41.92
CA PHE A 121 -6.66 -5.21 42.34
C PHE A 121 -6.73 -3.68 42.14
N LEU A 122 -7.18 -3.21 40.97
CA LEU A 122 -7.27 -1.79 40.63
C LEU A 122 -8.28 -1.04 41.53
N LYS A 123 -9.32 -1.71 42.08
CA LYS A 123 -10.22 -1.13 43.09
C LYS A 123 -9.52 -0.78 44.41
N THR A 124 -8.38 -1.41 44.70
CA THR A 124 -7.65 -1.20 45.99
C THR A 124 -6.69 -0.03 45.98
N ILE A 125 -6.45 0.58 44.82
CA ILE A 125 -5.45 1.66 44.64
C ILE A 125 -6.09 3.01 44.35
N LYS A 126 -5.34 4.08 44.61
CA LYS A 126 -5.77 5.41 44.20
C LYS A 126 -5.40 5.64 42.74
N ILE A 127 -6.41 5.82 41.90
CA ILE A 127 -6.23 6.15 40.47
C ILE A 127 -6.25 7.68 40.30
N SER A 128 -5.24 8.22 39.64
CA SER A 128 -5.16 9.64 39.32
C SER A 128 -6.09 10.03 38.16
N PHE A 129 -6.04 9.26 37.07
CA PHE A 129 -6.91 9.40 35.91
C PHE A 129 -6.78 8.17 34.99
N TYR A 130 -7.68 8.05 34.02
CA TYR A 130 -7.60 7.07 32.93
C TYR A 130 -7.20 7.77 31.65
N ALA A 131 -6.18 7.26 30.95
CA ALA A 131 -5.82 7.69 29.60
C ALA A 131 -6.21 6.59 28.60
N VAL A 132 -7.04 6.92 27.63
CA VAL A 132 -7.42 6.01 26.55
C VAL A 132 -6.64 6.44 25.31
N ASP A 133 -5.54 5.74 25.06
CA ASP A 133 -4.71 6.00 23.88
C ASP A 133 -5.28 5.26 22.66
N GLU A 134 -5.03 5.81 21.47
CA GLU A 134 -5.65 5.36 20.20
C GLU A 134 -7.17 5.17 20.32
N ALA A 135 -7.84 6.17 20.93
CA ALA A 135 -9.26 6.10 21.27
C ALA A 135 -10.18 5.85 20.06
N HIS A 136 -9.69 6.08 18.82
CA HIS A 136 -10.43 5.74 17.59
C HIS A 136 -10.75 4.24 17.46
N CYS A 137 -10.00 3.37 18.17
CA CYS A 137 -10.28 1.93 18.20
C CYS A 137 -11.66 1.57 18.82
N ILE A 138 -12.32 2.49 19.54
CA ILE A 138 -13.66 2.27 20.09
C ILE A 138 -14.77 2.33 19.05
N SER A 139 -14.52 2.99 17.92
CA SER A 139 -15.51 3.30 16.89
C SER A 139 -15.49 2.29 15.74
N GLU A 140 -16.65 1.74 15.39
CA GLU A 140 -16.83 0.89 14.19
C GLU A 140 -16.57 1.65 12.88
N TRP A 141 -16.64 2.97 12.93
CA TRP A 141 -16.33 3.87 11.81
C TRP A 141 -14.85 4.24 11.73
N GLY A 142 -14.07 3.81 12.73
CA GLY A 142 -12.62 3.98 12.74
C GLY A 142 -11.93 2.90 11.88
N HIS A 143 -10.76 3.20 11.39
CA HIS A 143 -9.97 2.32 10.52
C HIS A 143 -9.38 1.08 11.23
N ASP A 144 -9.33 1.06 12.58
CA ASP A 144 -8.84 -0.04 13.44
C ASP A 144 -9.80 -0.29 14.61
N PHE A 145 -11.03 -0.68 14.28
CA PHE A 145 -12.03 -0.99 15.31
C PHE A 145 -11.62 -2.22 16.14
N ARG A 146 -11.74 -2.10 17.48
CA ARG A 146 -11.47 -3.17 18.44
C ARG A 146 -12.63 -3.28 19.42
N PRO A 147 -13.39 -4.38 19.39
CA PRO A 147 -14.55 -4.57 20.27
C PRO A 147 -14.24 -4.43 21.76
N GLU A 148 -13.02 -4.78 22.18
CA GLU A 148 -12.56 -4.70 23.57
C GLU A 148 -12.59 -3.27 24.10
N TYR A 149 -12.37 -2.25 23.24
CA TYR A 149 -12.43 -0.84 23.62
C TYR A 149 -13.82 -0.39 24.07
N ARG A 150 -14.91 -1.03 23.60
CA ARG A 150 -16.27 -0.74 24.06
C ARG A 150 -16.54 -1.18 25.49
N ARG A 151 -15.71 -2.06 26.03
CA ARG A 151 -15.80 -2.52 27.41
C ARG A 151 -15.11 -1.60 28.40
N ILE A 152 -14.32 -0.62 27.94
CA ILE A 152 -13.51 0.27 28.80
C ILE A 152 -14.40 1.05 29.76
N ARG A 153 -15.47 1.69 29.31
CA ARG A 153 -16.32 2.51 30.18
C ARG A 153 -17.03 1.73 31.29
N PRO A 154 -17.67 0.58 31.02
CA PRO A 154 -18.18 -0.28 32.07
C PRO A 154 -17.14 -0.63 33.13
N ILE A 155 -15.92 -0.98 32.72
CA ILE A 155 -14.83 -1.36 33.63
C ILE A 155 -14.35 -0.16 34.46
N ILE A 156 -14.18 1.01 33.87
CA ILE A 156 -13.86 2.24 34.61
C ILE A 156 -14.92 2.51 35.69
N ASN A 157 -16.18 2.35 35.37
CA ASN A 157 -17.27 2.55 36.35
C ASN A 157 -17.22 1.54 37.50
N GLU A 158 -16.74 0.32 37.24
CA GLU A 158 -16.57 -0.72 38.24
C GLU A 158 -15.36 -0.51 39.15
N ILE A 159 -14.20 -0.08 38.54
CA ILE A 159 -12.97 0.16 39.32
C ILE A 159 -13.12 1.40 40.20
N GLY A 160 -13.56 2.52 39.64
CA GLY A 160 -13.74 3.77 40.35
C GLY A 160 -13.68 5.00 39.44
N LYS A 161 -14.38 6.04 39.83
CA LYS A 161 -14.45 7.30 39.07
C LYS A 161 -13.15 8.08 39.20
N ALA A 162 -12.56 8.42 38.07
CA ALA A 162 -11.46 9.37 37.92
C ALA A 162 -11.61 10.07 36.55
N PRO A 163 -10.95 11.22 36.33
CA PRO A 163 -10.97 11.91 35.04
C PRO A 163 -10.51 10.99 33.90
N VAL A 164 -11.08 11.17 32.72
CA VAL A 164 -10.72 10.42 31.51
C VAL A 164 -10.12 11.37 30.48
N ILE A 165 -8.94 11.04 29.99
CA ILE A 165 -8.36 11.68 28.82
C ILE A 165 -8.35 10.68 27.65
N ALA A 166 -9.08 10.99 26.58
CA ALA A 166 -9.11 10.20 25.34
C ALA A 166 -8.25 10.88 24.27
N LEU A 167 -7.29 10.15 23.71
CA LEU A 167 -6.34 10.68 22.74
C LEU A 167 -6.39 9.86 21.44
N THR A 168 -6.36 10.56 20.30
CA THR A 168 -6.21 9.93 19.00
C THR A 168 -5.52 10.86 18.00
N ALA A 169 -4.88 10.26 16.99
CA ALA A 169 -4.29 11.00 15.89
C ALA A 169 -5.27 11.22 14.73
N THR A 170 -6.28 10.37 14.60
CA THR A 170 -7.19 10.31 13.46
C THR A 170 -8.61 10.11 13.94
N ALA A 171 -9.46 11.10 13.74
CA ALA A 171 -10.89 10.97 13.99
C ALA A 171 -11.66 11.99 13.16
N THR A 172 -12.55 11.49 12.29
CA THR A 172 -13.57 12.30 11.65
C THR A 172 -14.62 12.74 12.69
N ASP A 173 -15.48 13.67 12.37
CA ASP A 173 -16.51 14.16 13.30
C ASP A 173 -17.39 13.04 13.84
N LYS A 174 -17.71 12.05 13.01
CA LYS A 174 -18.48 10.87 13.40
C LYS A 174 -17.72 9.99 14.40
N VAL A 175 -16.47 9.67 14.10
CA VAL A 175 -15.59 8.89 15.00
C VAL A 175 -15.42 9.60 16.34
N ARG A 176 -15.22 10.92 16.33
CA ARG A 176 -15.12 11.75 17.53
C ARG A 176 -16.36 11.68 18.41
N THR A 177 -17.52 11.82 17.80
CA THR A 177 -18.82 11.73 18.51
C THR A 177 -19.02 10.34 19.12
N ASP A 178 -18.68 9.29 18.37
CA ASP A 178 -18.80 7.90 18.82
C ASP A 178 -17.84 7.59 19.99
N ILE A 179 -16.57 8.07 19.92
CA ILE A 179 -15.61 7.95 21.03
C ILE A 179 -16.17 8.59 22.31
N LYS A 180 -16.61 9.85 22.24
CA LYS A 180 -17.11 10.57 23.41
C LYS A 180 -18.34 9.90 24.02
N LYS A 181 -19.24 9.39 23.17
CA LYS A 181 -20.44 8.65 23.62
C LYS A 181 -20.10 7.36 24.30
N ASN A 182 -19.24 6.52 23.69
CA ASN A 182 -18.89 5.21 24.24
C ASN A 182 -18.04 5.30 25.51
N LEU A 183 -17.19 6.32 25.63
CA LEU A 183 -16.42 6.59 26.87
C LEU A 183 -17.23 7.35 27.93
N GLY A 184 -18.45 7.83 27.60
CA GLY A 184 -19.29 8.60 28.52
C GLY A 184 -18.67 9.94 28.93
N ILE A 185 -17.93 10.59 28.01
CA ILE A 185 -17.27 11.88 28.17
C ILE A 185 -17.83 12.93 27.19
N VAL A 186 -19.16 12.93 27.01
CA VAL A 186 -19.83 13.79 26.01
C VAL A 186 -19.51 15.26 26.24
N ASP A 187 -19.40 15.67 27.49
CA ASP A 187 -19.13 17.06 27.93
C ASP A 187 -17.63 17.37 28.07
N ALA A 188 -16.75 16.42 27.69
CA ALA A 188 -15.29 16.62 27.77
C ALA A 188 -14.86 17.83 26.95
N ARG A 189 -13.94 18.61 27.51
CA ARG A 189 -13.29 19.69 26.77
C ARG A 189 -12.47 19.13 25.63
N GLU A 190 -12.73 19.64 24.42
CA GLU A 190 -12.04 19.22 23.21
C GLU A 190 -10.84 20.13 22.90
N PHE A 191 -9.72 19.47 22.59
CA PHE A 191 -8.52 20.11 22.11
C PHE A 191 -8.19 19.52 20.73
N LYS A 192 -8.20 20.35 19.70
CA LYS A 192 -7.98 19.92 18.32
C LYS A 192 -6.77 20.65 17.74
N SER A 193 -5.70 19.93 17.50
CA SER A 193 -4.55 20.44 16.75
C SER A 193 -4.79 20.26 15.25
N SER A 194 -4.17 21.12 14.43
CA SER A 194 -4.23 20.98 12.97
C SER A 194 -3.63 19.64 12.51
N PHE A 195 -4.28 19.03 11.53
CA PHE A 195 -3.76 17.85 10.81
C PHE A 195 -2.67 18.20 9.81
N ASN A 196 -2.41 19.48 9.58
CA ASN A 196 -1.41 19.91 8.62
C ASN A 196 0.01 19.56 9.05
N ARG A 197 0.65 18.68 8.30
CA ARG A 197 2.07 18.31 8.42
C ARG A 197 2.84 19.03 7.31
N ALA A 198 3.15 20.31 7.52
CA ALA A 198 3.78 21.17 6.51
C ALA A 198 5.13 20.62 5.99
N ASN A 199 5.84 19.85 6.81
CA ASN A 199 7.13 19.24 6.50
C ASN A 199 7.04 17.96 5.65
N LEU A 200 5.82 17.44 5.34
CA LEU A 200 5.67 16.25 4.53
C LEU A 200 5.35 16.60 3.08
N PHE A 201 6.11 16.05 2.16
CA PHE A 201 5.81 16.05 0.73
C PHE A 201 4.92 14.87 0.39
N TYR A 202 3.86 15.08 -0.39
CA TYR A 202 2.93 14.02 -0.81
C TYR A 202 2.95 13.85 -2.33
N GLU A 203 3.09 12.61 -2.77
CA GLU A 203 3.10 12.24 -4.18
C GLU A 203 2.31 10.95 -4.41
N VAL A 204 1.53 10.89 -5.51
CA VAL A 204 0.90 9.67 -6.00
C VAL A 204 1.42 9.36 -7.40
N ARG A 205 2.01 8.18 -7.56
CA ARG A 205 2.56 7.67 -8.82
C ARG A 205 1.70 6.56 -9.38
N GLN A 206 1.66 6.46 -10.71
CA GLN A 206 1.07 5.31 -11.36
C GLN A 206 1.85 4.04 -11.01
N LYS A 207 1.14 2.98 -10.66
CA LYS A 207 1.73 1.66 -10.44
C LYS A 207 2.02 1.02 -11.79
N THR A 208 3.28 0.70 -12.04
CA THR A 208 3.78 0.07 -13.27
C THR A 208 4.55 -1.19 -12.92
N ASN A 209 4.95 -2.00 -13.92
CA ASN A 209 5.78 -3.19 -13.68
C ASN A 209 7.18 -2.83 -13.14
N ASP A 210 7.60 -1.58 -13.23
CA ASP A 210 8.93 -1.06 -12.85
C ASP A 210 9.00 -0.49 -11.42
N ILE A 211 8.00 -0.75 -10.56
CA ILE A 211 7.93 -0.16 -9.20
C ILE A 211 9.19 -0.47 -8.39
N ASP A 212 9.62 -1.73 -8.39
CA ASP A 212 10.77 -2.16 -7.59
C ASP A 212 12.02 -1.34 -7.99
N ARG A 213 12.22 -1.11 -9.29
CA ARG A 213 13.28 -0.24 -9.82
C ARG A 213 13.12 1.21 -9.38
N GLN A 214 11.92 1.77 -9.50
CA GLN A 214 11.63 3.15 -9.06
C GLN A 214 11.94 3.35 -7.57
N ILE A 215 11.58 2.37 -6.72
CA ILE A 215 11.86 2.40 -5.29
C ILE A 215 13.37 2.36 -5.04
N ILE A 216 14.10 1.46 -5.70
CA ILE A 216 15.56 1.35 -5.55
C ILE A 216 16.25 2.64 -5.96
N MET A 217 15.86 3.21 -7.10
CA MET A 217 16.42 4.48 -7.59
C MET A 217 16.14 5.61 -6.59
N PHE A 218 14.90 5.70 -6.09
CA PHE A 218 14.54 6.69 -5.08
C PHE A 218 15.41 6.57 -3.82
N ILE A 219 15.61 5.35 -3.29
CA ILE A 219 16.43 5.13 -2.09
C ILE A 219 17.90 5.50 -2.35
N ARG A 220 18.44 5.17 -3.53
CA ARG A 220 19.81 5.52 -3.92
C ARG A 220 20.02 7.04 -4.05
N GLN A 221 18.99 7.79 -4.43
CA GLN A 221 19.02 9.27 -4.42
C GLN A 221 18.97 9.87 -3.00
N HIS A 222 18.62 9.04 -1.99
CA HIS A 222 18.53 9.45 -0.58
C HIS A 222 19.42 8.58 0.32
N PRO A 223 20.74 8.52 0.09
CA PRO A 223 21.63 7.61 0.80
C PRO A 223 21.65 7.89 2.31
N GLY A 224 21.65 6.82 3.10
CA GLY A 224 21.69 6.89 4.57
C GLY A 224 20.42 7.48 5.22
N LYS A 225 19.30 7.59 4.46
CA LYS A 225 18.03 8.04 5.02
C LYS A 225 17.18 6.85 5.43
N SER A 226 16.61 6.92 6.64
CA SER A 226 15.69 5.91 7.14
C SER A 226 14.32 6.00 6.46
N GLY A 227 13.75 4.84 6.07
CA GLY A 227 12.46 4.79 5.41
C GLY A 227 11.64 3.55 5.72
N ILE A 228 10.34 3.65 5.42
CA ILE A 228 9.37 2.56 5.59
C ILE A 228 8.65 2.36 4.26
N ILE A 229 8.53 1.09 3.83
CA ILE A 229 7.79 0.73 2.62
C ILE A 229 6.65 -0.19 3.02
N TYR A 230 5.41 0.22 2.76
CA TYR A 230 4.21 -0.57 3.05
C TYR A 230 3.77 -1.38 1.85
N CYS A 231 3.58 -2.70 2.06
CA CYS A 231 3.02 -3.63 1.09
C CYS A 231 1.79 -4.33 1.66
N LEU A 232 0.86 -4.71 0.80
CA LEU A 232 -0.39 -5.36 1.20
C LEU A 232 -0.18 -6.81 1.66
N SER A 233 0.73 -7.56 1.03
CA SER A 233 0.95 -8.98 1.29
C SER A 233 2.30 -9.26 1.95
N ARG A 234 2.33 -10.30 2.84
CA ARG A 234 3.55 -10.80 3.48
C ARG A 234 4.60 -11.24 2.46
N LYS A 235 4.14 -11.95 1.42
CA LYS A 235 4.99 -12.43 0.33
C LYS A 235 5.72 -11.28 -0.36
N LYS A 236 4.99 -10.19 -0.70
CA LYS A 236 5.61 -9.02 -1.36
C LYS A 236 6.59 -8.29 -0.43
N VAL A 237 6.32 -8.27 0.88
CA VAL A 237 7.24 -7.70 1.89
C VAL A 237 8.58 -8.45 1.86
N GLU A 238 8.56 -9.78 1.88
CA GLU A 238 9.78 -10.60 1.85
C GLU A 238 10.52 -10.45 0.52
N GLU A 239 9.80 -10.55 -0.62
CA GLU A 239 10.36 -10.40 -1.96
C GLU A 239 11.04 -9.04 -2.16
N LEU A 240 10.37 -7.95 -1.79
CA LEU A 240 10.93 -6.61 -1.96
C LEU A 240 12.13 -6.37 -1.03
N ALA A 241 12.08 -6.87 0.21
CA ALA A 241 13.22 -6.76 1.12
C ALA A 241 14.46 -7.48 0.57
N GLU A 242 14.29 -8.67 -0.04
CA GLU A 242 15.40 -9.39 -0.69
C GLU A 242 15.93 -8.64 -1.93
N VAL A 243 15.04 -8.08 -2.75
CA VAL A 243 15.42 -7.23 -3.90
C VAL A 243 16.25 -6.02 -3.44
N LEU A 244 15.82 -5.35 -2.37
CA LEU A 244 16.56 -4.21 -1.81
C LEU A 244 17.94 -4.63 -1.29
N LYS A 245 18.04 -5.74 -0.54
CA LYS A 245 19.33 -6.29 -0.07
C LYS A 245 20.27 -6.64 -1.22
N ALA A 246 19.75 -7.26 -2.29
CA ALA A 246 20.54 -7.59 -3.47
C ALA A 246 21.11 -6.33 -4.17
N ASN A 247 20.47 -5.18 -3.96
CA ASN A 247 20.89 -3.87 -4.46
C ASN A 247 21.69 -3.06 -3.44
N ASP A 248 22.29 -3.72 -2.45
CA ASP A 248 23.17 -3.15 -1.42
C ASP A 248 22.46 -2.13 -0.49
N ILE A 249 21.12 -2.22 -0.37
CA ILE A 249 20.31 -1.43 0.56
C ILE A 249 20.10 -2.24 1.84
N LYS A 250 20.41 -1.65 3.00
CA LYS A 250 20.20 -2.27 4.30
C LYS A 250 18.70 -2.30 4.63
N ALA A 251 18.02 -3.32 4.14
CA ALA A 251 16.58 -3.49 4.31
C ALA A 251 16.23 -4.74 5.11
N ALA A 252 15.09 -4.75 5.81
CA ALA A 252 14.54 -5.94 6.45
C ALA A 252 13.03 -6.03 6.30
N PRO A 253 12.48 -7.26 6.22
CA PRO A 253 11.04 -7.48 6.19
C PRO A 253 10.44 -7.39 7.60
N TYR A 254 9.17 -6.92 7.69
CA TYR A 254 8.43 -6.92 8.94
C TYR A 254 6.93 -7.20 8.71
N HIS A 255 6.43 -8.29 9.25
CA HIS A 255 5.00 -8.65 9.19
C HIS A 255 4.59 -9.60 10.32
N ALA A 256 3.30 -9.73 10.57
CA ALA A 256 2.76 -10.54 11.67
C ALA A 256 3.08 -12.04 11.57
N GLY A 257 3.50 -12.55 10.39
CA GLY A 257 3.91 -13.95 10.19
C GLY A 257 5.31 -14.27 10.70
N LEU A 258 6.15 -13.26 10.99
CA LEU A 258 7.46 -13.47 11.61
C LEU A 258 7.29 -13.78 13.09
N ASP A 259 8.21 -14.57 13.67
CA ASP A 259 8.25 -14.83 15.10
C ASP A 259 8.51 -13.56 15.92
N SER A 260 8.18 -13.58 17.19
CA SER A 260 8.25 -12.41 18.06
C SER A 260 9.70 -11.91 18.27
N ALA A 261 10.67 -12.82 18.30
CA ALA A 261 12.08 -12.47 18.50
C ALA A 261 12.64 -11.75 17.27
N THR A 262 12.37 -12.28 16.07
CA THR A 262 12.76 -11.66 14.79
C THR A 262 12.13 -10.27 14.65
N ARG A 263 10.83 -10.11 14.99
CA ARG A 263 10.17 -8.80 14.94
C ARG A 263 10.81 -7.78 15.89
N SER A 264 11.10 -8.21 17.12
CA SER A 264 11.74 -7.33 18.11
C SER A 264 13.15 -6.93 17.64
N GLN A 265 13.94 -7.89 17.15
CA GLN A 265 15.28 -7.64 16.64
C GLN A 265 15.27 -6.68 15.44
N THR A 266 14.39 -6.89 14.48
CA THR A 266 14.25 -6.00 13.30
C THR A 266 13.88 -4.58 13.72
N GLN A 267 13.01 -4.43 14.70
CA GLN A 267 12.62 -3.12 15.25
C GLN A 267 13.80 -2.44 15.94
N ASP A 268 14.54 -3.16 16.78
CA ASP A 268 15.72 -2.65 17.45
C ASP A 268 16.82 -2.28 16.46
N ASP A 269 17.03 -3.08 15.41
CA ASP A 269 18.01 -2.81 14.36
C ASP A 269 17.66 -1.54 13.55
N PHE A 270 16.37 -1.27 13.32
CA PHE A 270 15.92 -0.05 12.68
C PHE A 270 16.08 1.18 13.58
N LEU A 271 15.77 1.06 14.87
CA LEU A 271 15.97 2.13 15.84
C LEU A 271 17.45 2.45 16.04
N MET A 272 18.32 1.45 16.02
CA MET A 272 19.78 1.58 16.18
C MET A 272 20.52 1.83 14.86
N GLU A 273 19.81 2.17 13.79
CA GLU A 273 20.38 2.51 12.47
C GLU A 273 21.25 1.41 11.82
N ARG A 274 21.06 0.13 12.22
CA ARG A 274 21.67 -1.02 11.56
C ARG A 274 20.98 -1.36 10.25
N ILE A 275 19.71 -0.98 10.15
CA ILE A 275 18.84 -1.11 8.97
C ILE A 275 18.33 0.27 8.60
N ASP A 276 18.44 0.63 7.34
CA ASP A 276 17.99 1.93 6.83
C ASP A 276 16.52 1.87 6.38
N VAL A 277 16.04 0.71 5.88
CA VAL A 277 14.72 0.56 5.29
C VAL A 277 13.98 -0.64 5.88
N ILE A 278 12.75 -0.42 6.34
CA ILE A 278 11.82 -1.49 6.69
C ILE A 278 10.82 -1.68 5.54
N VAL A 279 10.70 -2.91 5.04
CA VAL A 279 9.59 -3.30 4.16
C VAL A 279 8.56 -4.03 5.01
N ALA A 280 7.32 -3.54 5.06
CA ALA A 280 6.37 -4.04 6.03
C ALA A 280 4.93 -4.14 5.52
N THR A 281 4.14 -4.98 6.18
CA THR A 281 2.68 -4.83 6.17
C THR A 281 2.26 -3.79 7.23
N ILE A 282 0.95 -3.50 7.32
CA ILE A 282 0.38 -2.64 8.37
C ILE A 282 0.73 -3.09 9.80
N ALA A 283 1.27 -4.32 9.98
CA ALA A 283 1.76 -4.81 11.26
C ALA A 283 2.96 -3.99 11.80
N PHE A 284 3.75 -3.36 10.93
CA PHE A 284 4.76 -2.36 11.30
C PHE A 284 4.08 -1.00 11.41
N GLY A 285 3.27 -0.87 12.43
CA GLY A 285 2.36 0.24 12.55
C GLY A 285 2.49 0.95 13.90
N MET A 286 1.40 0.95 14.64
CA MET A 286 1.33 1.60 15.94
C MET A 286 2.48 1.13 16.85
N GLY A 287 3.19 2.06 17.49
CA GLY A 287 4.23 1.72 18.46
C GLY A 287 5.67 1.96 18.03
N ILE A 288 5.92 2.37 16.79
CA ILE A 288 7.26 2.71 16.33
C ILE A 288 7.46 4.21 16.44
N ASP A 289 8.43 4.58 17.26
CA ASP A 289 8.75 5.99 17.55
C ASP A 289 10.20 6.34 17.15
N LYS A 290 10.51 6.12 15.84
CA LYS A 290 11.74 6.65 15.24
C LYS A 290 11.44 8.05 14.69
N PRO A 291 12.07 9.10 15.23
CA PRO A 291 11.71 10.48 14.89
C PRO A 291 12.17 10.91 13.49
N ASP A 292 13.24 10.33 13.00
CA ASP A 292 14.01 10.72 11.81
C ASP A 292 13.75 9.86 10.57
N VAL A 293 12.58 9.25 10.47
CA VAL A 293 12.14 8.58 9.22
C VAL A 293 11.97 9.65 8.14
N ARG A 294 12.67 9.50 7.01
CA ARG A 294 12.70 10.51 5.94
C ARG A 294 11.78 10.20 4.78
N PHE A 295 11.39 8.94 4.60
CA PHE A 295 10.40 8.60 3.59
C PHE A 295 9.47 7.48 4.03
N VAL A 296 8.23 7.55 3.53
CA VAL A 296 7.24 6.49 3.63
C VAL A 296 6.70 6.22 2.23
N ILE A 297 6.86 4.99 1.77
CA ILE A 297 6.41 4.55 0.45
C ILE A 297 5.30 3.54 0.62
N HIS A 298 4.18 3.74 -0.04
CA HIS A 298 3.12 2.76 -0.17
C HIS A 298 3.27 2.05 -1.52
N TYR A 299 3.75 0.82 -1.49
CA TYR A 299 3.79 -0.06 -2.66
C TYR A 299 2.37 -0.36 -3.17
N ASP A 300 1.47 -0.56 -2.23
CA ASP A 300 0.03 -0.70 -2.44
C ASP A 300 -0.70 0.40 -1.67
N ILE A 301 -1.72 0.98 -2.30
CA ILE A 301 -2.51 2.02 -1.64
C ILE A 301 -3.23 1.46 -0.40
N PRO A 302 -3.29 2.18 0.73
CA PRO A 302 -3.97 1.71 1.94
C PRO A 302 -5.48 1.69 1.79
N LYS A 303 -6.16 0.99 2.71
CA LYS A 303 -7.61 0.79 2.72
C LYS A 303 -8.41 2.07 3.00
N SER A 304 -7.80 3.07 3.63
CA SER A 304 -8.45 4.31 4.03
C SER A 304 -7.45 5.46 4.11
N LEU A 305 -7.96 6.68 4.03
CA LEU A 305 -7.15 7.89 4.18
C LEU A 305 -6.67 8.09 5.62
N GLU A 306 -7.40 7.58 6.63
CA GLU A 306 -6.93 7.58 8.02
C GLU A 306 -5.68 6.71 8.16
N GLY A 307 -5.70 5.49 7.62
CA GLY A 307 -4.53 4.60 7.58
C GLY A 307 -3.37 5.25 6.85
N TYR A 308 -3.63 5.81 5.67
CA TYR A 308 -2.63 6.55 4.90
C TYR A 308 -2.00 7.71 5.71
N TYR A 309 -2.83 8.52 6.35
CA TYR A 309 -2.38 9.64 7.18
C TYR A 309 -1.56 9.18 8.39
N GLN A 310 -1.99 8.10 9.04
CA GLN A 310 -1.28 7.52 10.19
C GLN A 310 0.08 6.94 9.79
N GLU A 311 0.14 6.25 8.64
CA GLU A 311 1.36 5.64 8.12
C GLU A 311 2.34 6.69 7.58
N THR A 312 1.88 7.64 6.78
CA THR A 312 2.70 8.77 6.32
C THR A 312 3.14 9.68 7.46
N GLY A 313 2.33 9.80 8.52
CA GLY A 313 2.64 10.56 9.73
C GLY A 313 3.85 10.05 10.52
N ARG A 314 4.43 8.89 10.15
CA ARG A 314 5.69 8.38 10.70
C ARG A 314 6.90 9.14 10.19
N ALA A 315 6.81 9.71 8.99
CA ALA A 315 7.89 10.53 8.45
C ALA A 315 8.00 11.88 9.20
N GLY A 316 9.22 12.34 9.38
CA GLY A 316 9.54 13.68 9.87
C GLY A 316 8.90 14.04 11.22
N ARG A 317 8.87 13.13 12.20
CA ARG A 317 8.33 13.42 13.55
C ARG A 317 9.17 14.44 14.32
N ASP A 318 10.44 14.53 14.02
CA ASP A 318 11.39 15.53 14.54
C ASP A 318 11.18 16.93 13.94
N GLY A 319 10.26 17.08 13.00
CA GLY A 319 10.01 18.33 12.25
C GLY A 319 10.87 18.47 10.99
N GLY A 320 11.79 17.53 10.73
CA GLY A 320 12.54 17.45 9.48
C GLY A 320 11.65 17.07 8.29
N GLU A 321 12.15 17.30 7.09
CA GLU A 321 11.44 16.95 5.84
C GLU A 321 11.19 15.46 5.74
N GLY A 322 10.01 15.10 5.21
CA GLY A 322 9.61 13.72 4.93
C GLY A 322 8.92 13.62 3.59
N ILE A 323 9.22 12.53 2.85
CA ILE A 323 8.67 12.27 1.51
C ILE A 323 7.69 11.09 1.63
N CYS A 324 6.46 11.27 1.16
CA CYS A 324 5.41 10.29 1.18
C CYS A 324 4.98 9.98 -0.26
N ILE A 325 5.28 8.77 -0.74
CA ILE A 325 4.95 8.31 -2.09
C ILE A 325 3.94 7.18 -1.99
N ALA A 326 2.86 7.26 -2.76
CA ALA A 326 1.91 6.17 -2.92
C ALA A 326 1.86 5.72 -4.38
N PHE A 327 2.06 4.42 -4.62
CA PHE A 327 1.82 3.83 -5.93
C PHE A 327 0.36 3.41 -6.02
N TYR A 328 -0.30 3.77 -7.11
CA TYR A 328 -1.72 3.55 -7.32
C TYR A 328 -2.03 2.89 -8.65
N ALA A 329 -2.88 1.87 -8.62
CA ALA A 329 -3.56 1.29 -9.77
C ALA A 329 -5.00 0.95 -9.38
N ARG A 330 -5.98 1.15 -10.26
CA ARG A 330 -7.39 0.78 -10.00
C ARG A 330 -7.57 -0.69 -9.67
N LYS A 331 -6.73 -1.56 -10.24
CA LYS A 331 -6.73 -3.00 -9.96
C LYS A 331 -6.48 -3.33 -8.48
N ASP A 332 -5.71 -2.49 -7.76
CA ASP A 332 -5.45 -2.71 -6.34
C ASP A 332 -6.72 -2.53 -5.49
N LEU A 333 -7.66 -1.69 -5.91
CA LEU A 333 -8.95 -1.53 -5.23
C LEU A 333 -9.74 -2.83 -5.21
N ARG A 334 -9.79 -3.56 -6.35
CA ARG A 334 -10.47 -4.85 -6.45
C ARG A 334 -9.87 -5.91 -5.52
N LYS A 335 -8.54 -5.88 -5.31
CA LYS A 335 -7.88 -6.77 -4.33
C LYS A 335 -8.28 -6.41 -2.89
N LEU A 336 -8.34 -5.11 -2.59
CA LEU A 336 -8.75 -4.64 -1.28
C LEU A 336 -10.23 -4.95 -1.00
N GLU A 337 -11.10 -4.88 -2.00
CA GLU A 337 -12.51 -5.29 -1.91
C GLU A 337 -12.64 -6.78 -1.60
N LYS A 338 -11.85 -7.66 -2.24
CA LYS A 338 -11.85 -9.11 -1.94
C LYS A 338 -11.54 -9.43 -0.48
N PHE A 339 -10.69 -8.65 0.18
CA PHE A 339 -10.43 -8.84 1.62
C PHE A 339 -11.63 -8.50 2.52
N MET A 340 -12.66 -7.86 1.98
CA MET A 340 -13.87 -7.50 2.72
C MET A 340 -15.02 -8.46 2.46
N GLU A 341 -14.98 -9.31 1.44
CA GLU A 341 -16.08 -10.21 1.03
C GLU A 341 -16.59 -11.13 2.16
N ASN A 342 -15.69 -11.51 3.09
CA ASN A 342 -16.05 -12.37 4.22
C ASN A 342 -16.49 -11.63 5.49
N LYS A 343 -16.67 -10.29 5.42
CA LYS A 343 -17.10 -9.47 6.55
C LYS A 343 -18.61 -9.26 6.56
N PRO A 344 -19.22 -8.87 7.70
CA PRO A 344 -20.60 -8.45 7.73
C PRO A 344 -20.91 -7.36 6.72
N VAL A 345 -22.12 -7.39 6.13
CA VAL A 345 -22.52 -6.44 5.05
C VAL A 345 -22.29 -4.98 5.44
N ALA A 346 -22.62 -4.59 6.67
CA ALA A 346 -22.41 -3.23 7.17
C ALA A 346 -20.92 -2.82 7.16
N GLU A 347 -20.01 -3.73 7.50
CA GLU A 347 -18.57 -3.49 7.43
C GLU A 347 -18.06 -3.42 5.99
N GLN A 348 -18.64 -4.21 5.08
CA GLN A 348 -18.33 -4.15 3.66
C GLN A 348 -18.69 -2.78 3.08
N ASP A 349 -19.87 -2.25 3.41
CA ASP A 349 -20.33 -0.94 2.92
C ASP A 349 -19.44 0.20 3.41
N ILE A 350 -19.06 0.17 4.69
CA ILE A 350 -18.10 1.13 5.25
C ILE A 350 -16.75 1.01 4.54
N GLY A 351 -16.25 -0.22 4.37
CA GLY A 351 -14.99 -0.48 3.70
C GLY A 351 -14.96 0.01 2.26
N ARG A 352 -16.03 -0.20 1.49
CA ARG A 352 -16.14 0.33 0.12
C ARG A 352 -16.10 1.86 0.10
N GLN A 353 -16.80 2.51 1.01
CA GLN A 353 -16.78 3.97 1.12
C GLN A 353 -15.37 4.49 1.40
N LEU A 354 -14.63 3.88 2.34
CA LEU A 354 -13.24 4.26 2.65
C LEU A 354 -12.30 4.05 1.45
N LEU A 355 -12.49 2.97 0.69
CA LEU A 355 -11.73 2.72 -0.54
C LEU A 355 -12.04 3.76 -1.63
N GLN A 356 -13.29 4.16 -1.80
CA GLN A 356 -13.69 5.20 -2.74
C GLN A 356 -13.05 6.55 -2.40
N GLU A 357 -12.99 6.93 -1.11
CA GLU A 357 -12.30 8.15 -0.68
C GLU A 357 -10.79 8.08 -0.97
N THR A 358 -10.19 6.91 -0.77
CA THR A 358 -8.76 6.69 -1.05
C THR A 358 -8.49 6.76 -2.56
N ALA A 359 -9.33 6.15 -3.39
CA ALA A 359 -9.27 6.25 -4.85
C ALA A 359 -9.45 7.71 -5.32
N ALA A 360 -10.43 8.40 -4.77
CA ALA A 360 -10.69 9.80 -5.05
C ALA A 360 -9.47 10.69 -4.74
N TYR A 361 -8.77 10.42 -3.63
CA TYR A 361 -7.52 11.09 -3.29
C TYR A 361 -6.41 10.78 -4.29
N ALA A 362 -6.25 9.52 -4.68
CA ALA A 362 -5.21 9.10 -5.61
C ALA A 362 -5.39 9.71 -7.01
N GLU A 363 -6.60 9.65 -7.54
CA GLU A 363 -6.95 10.10 -8.89
C GLU A 363 -7.03 11.63 -9.04
N SER A 364 -7.26 12.35 -7.95
CA SER A 364 -7.46 13.80 -7.99
C SER A 364 -6.21 14.58 -8.40
N SER A 365 -6.42 15.64 -9.19
CA SER A 365 -5.42 16.68 -9.46
C SER A 365 -5.49 17.86 -8.50
N VAL A 366 -6.39 17.84 -7.52
CA VAL A 366 -6.45 18.84 -6.44
C VAL A 366 -5.26 18.68 -5.50
N CYS A 367 -4.80 19.75 -4.88
CA CYS A 367 -3.73 19.72 -3.88
C CYS A 367 -3.92 18.56 -2.87
N ARG A 368 -2.92 17.66 -2.76
CA ARG A 368 -2.96 16.48 -1.88
C ARG A 368 -3.23 16.85 -0.44
N ARG A 369 -2.57 17.90 0.04
CA ARG A 369 -2.73 18.42 1.39
C ARG A 369 -4.15 18.94 1.64
N LYS A 370 -4.70 19.70 0.69
CA LYS A 370 -6.07 20.22 0.78
C LYS A 370 -7.10 19.09 0.88
N MET A 371 -6.91 18.02 0.12
CA MET A 371 -7.79 16.85 0.18
C MET A 371 -7.71 16.12 1.52
N LEU A 372 -6.49 15.88 2.04
CA LEU A 372 -6.32 15.23 3.35
C LEU A 372 -6.94 16.06 4.48
N LEU A 373 -6.69 17.37 4.50
CA LEU A 373 -7.22 18.24 5.54
C LEU A 373 -8.74 18.34 5.45
N HIS A 374 -9.29 18.46 4.25
CA HIS A 374 -10.75 18.44 4.04
C HIS A 374 -11.38 17.12 4.52
N TYR A 375 -10.74 15.98 4.28
CA TYR A 375 -11.21 14.69 4.77
C TYR A 375 -11.37 14.64 6.29
N PHE A 376 -10.44 15.28 7.03
CA PHE A 376 -10.50 15.41 8.49
C PHE A 376 -11.34 16.61 8.98
N GLY A 377 -12.09 17.25 8.09
CA GLY A 377 -12.95 18.39 8.43
C GLY A 377 -12.18 19.68 8.75
N GLU A 378 -10.96 19.82 8.21
CA GLU A 378 -10.15 21.04 8.35
C GLU A 378 -10.15 21.83 7.05
N GLU A 379 -10.47 23.12 7.16
CA GLU A 379 -10.41 24.04 6.02
C GLU A 379 -8.97 24.43 5.70
N TYR A 380 -8.59 24.38 4.43
CA TYR A 380 -7.27 24.77 3.95
C TYR A 380 -7.41 25.70 2.75
N ASN A 381 -7.29 27.02 3.02
CA ASN A 381 -7.56 28.08 2.05
C ASN A 381 -6.36 28.45 1.17
N VAL A 382 -5.23 27.71 1.29
CA VAL A 382 -4.05 27.92 0.45
C VAL A 382 -4.30 27.31 -0.92
N GLU A 383 -4.08 28.09 -1.99
CA GLU A 383 -4.29 27.60 -3.36
C GLU A 383 -3.21 26.61 -3.80
N ASN A 384 -1.94 26.88 -3.48
CA ASN A 384 -0.80 26.05 -3.81
C ASN A 384 0.04 25.81 -2.55
N CYS A 385 0.16 24.56 -2.11
CA CYS A 385 0.94 24.23 -0.91
C CYS A 385 2.46 24.16 -1.15
N HIS A 386 2.92 24.26 -2.40
CA HIS A 386 4.32 24.13 -2.84
C HIS A 386 5.03 22.85 -2.35
N ASN A 387 4.30 21.88 -1.83
CA ASN A 387 4.86 20.67 -1.21
C ASN A 387 3.98 19.42 -1.46
N CYS A 388 3.51 19.24 -2.71
CA CYS A 388 2.90 18.01 -3.22
C CYS A 388 3.03 17.95 -4.76
N ASP A 389 2.89 16.75 -5.33
CA ASP A 389 2.98 16.49 -6.77
C ASP A 389 2.03 17.37 -7.59
N ASN A 390 0.77 17.50 -7.18
CA ASN A 390 -0.25 18.25 -7.89
C ASN A 390 0.01 19.78 -7.87
N CYS A 391 0.64 20.28 -6.83
CA CYS A 391 0.97 21.70 -6.72
C CYS A 391 2.26 22.08 -7.44
N LEU A 392 3.22 21.14 -7.54
CA LEU A 392 4.46 21.34 -8.33
C LEU A 392 4.20 21.20 -9.82
N HIS A 393 3.24 20.34 -10.21
CA HIS A 393 2.84 20.11 -11.59
C HIS A 393 1.33 20.35 -11.74
N PRO A 394 0.87 21.62 -11.71
CA PRO A 394 -0.56 21.94 -11.71
C PRO A 394 -1.22 21.58 -13.04
N SER A 395 -2.36 20.91 -12.96
CA SER A 395 -3.22 20.63 -14.11
C SER A 395 -3.94 21.88 -14.58
N VAL A 396 -4.25 21.92 -15.90
CA VAL A 396 -5.03 23.01 -16.50
C VAL A 396 -6.43 23.03 -15.91
N LYS A 397 -6.89 24.21 -15.48
CA LYS A 397 -8.25 24.43 -15.00
C LYS A 397 -9.20 24.67 -16.19
N PHE A 398 -10.42 24.17 -16.07
CA PHE A 398 -11.48 24.42 -17.04
C PHE A 398 -12.77 24.87 -16.34
N GLU A 399 -13.64 25.55 -17.08
CA GLU A 399 -14.92 26.04 -16.57
C GLU A 399 -15.92 24.87 -16.41
N ALA A 400 -16.51 24.72 -15.25
CA ALA A 400 -17.50 23.69 -14.93
C ALA A 400 -18.76 24.24 -14.27
N LYS A 401 -19.06 25.53 -14.47
CA LYS A 401 -20.25 26.19 -13.92
C LYS A 401 -21.52 25.40 -14.23
N ASP A 402 -21.74 25.05 -15.51
CA ASP A 402 -22.98 24.40 -15.94
C ASP A 402 -23.07 22.97 -15.36
N ALA A 403 -21.98 22.23 -15.34
CA ALA A 403 -21.93 20.90 -14.71
C ALA A 403 -22.19 20.96 -13.19
N LEU A 404 -21.70 22.00 -12.51
CA LEU A 404 -22.01 22.20 -11.09
C LEU A 404 -23.50 22.50 -10.87
N VAL A 405 -24.11 23.32 -11.71
CA VAL A 405 -25.56 23.60 -11.64
C VAL A 405 -26.35 22.31 -11.79
N VAL A 406 -26.09 21.51 -12.82
CA VAL A 406 -26.73 20.22 -13.07
C VAL A 406 -26.61 19.28 -11.85
N VAL A 407 -25.43 19.17 -11.25
CA VAL A 407 -25.23 18.33 -10.04
C VAL A 407 -26.02 18.85 -8.85
N LEU A 408 -26.02 20.16 -8.59
CA LEU A 408 -26.74 20.74 -7.46
C LEU A 408 -28.26 20.62 -7.64
N GLU A 409 -28.80 20.81 -8.85
CA GLU A 409 -30.20 20.61 -9.20
C GLU A 409 -30.60 19.14 -9.04
N ALA A 410 -29.79 18.21 -9.53
CA ALA A 410 -30.01 16.78 -9.37
C ALA A 410 -30.11 16.38 -7.88
N VAL A 411 -29.18 16.87 -7.04
CA VAL A 411 -29.20 16.59 -5.59
C VAL A 411 -30.47 17.15 -4.95
N ALA A 412 -30.94 18.34 -5.38
CA ALA A 412 -32.18 18.94 -4.89
C ALA A 412 -33.41 18.13 -5.34
N ALA A 413 -33.48 17.75 -6.61
CA ALA A 413 -34.57 17.01 -7.21
C ALA A 413 -34.82 15.66 -6.53
N VAL A 414 -33.76 14.92 -6.20
CA VAL A 414 -33.86 13.66 -5.45
C VAL A 414 -33.89 13.84 -3.93
N LYS A 415 -34.23 15.05 -3.46
CA LYS A 415 -34.47 15.43 -2.04
C LYS A 415 -33.27 15.16 -1.11
N GLU A 416 -32.07 15.30 -1.63
CA GLU A 416 -30.83 15.16 -0.85
C GLU A 416 -30.68 13.77 -0.16
N ASN A 417 -31.20 12.67 -0.75
CA ASN A 417 -31.31 11.36 -0.12
C ASN A 417 -30.47 10.26 -0.83
N PHE A 418 -29.56 10.63 -1.71
CA PHE A 418 -28.79 9.66 -2.49
C PHE A 418 -27.28 9.94 -2.46
N ARG A 419 -26.51 8.89 -2.74
CA ARG A 419 -25.04 8.91 -2.80
C ARG A 419 -24.55 9.46 -4.14
N GLN A 420 -23.25 9.71 -4.22
CA GLN A 420 -22.61 10.28 -5.41
C GLN A 420 -22.85 9.46 -6.67
N GLU A 421 -22.74 8.13 -6.61
CA GLU A 421 -22.92 7.23 -7.75
C GLU A 421 -24.33 7.37 -8.34
N TYR A 422 -25.32 7.38 -7.49
CA TYR A 422 -26.73 7.58 -7.90
C TYR A 422 -26.92 8.92 -8.61
N ILE A 423 -26.35 10.01 -8.07
CA ILE A 423 -26.42 11.33 -8.69
C ILE A 423 -25.75 11.34 -10.07
N ILE A 424 -24.59 10.64 -10.19
CA ILE A 424 -23.88 10.53 -11.47
C ILE A 424 -24.72 9.76 -12.49
N ASP A 425 -25.33 8.64 -12.12
CA ASP A 425 -26.19 7.87 -13.02
C ASP A 425 -27.45 8.66 -13.38
N PHE A 426 -28.04 9.39 -12.42
CA PHE A 426 -29.20 10.26 -12.64
C PHE A 426 -28.89 11.37 -13.65
N VAL A 427 -27.81 12.13 -13.51
CA VAL A 427 -27.47 13.20 -14.45
C VAL A 427 -27.07 12.70 -15.83
N LYS A 428 -26.59 11.46 -15.92
CA LYS A 428 -26.26 10.79 -17.19
C LYS A 428 -27.46 10.14 -17.87
N GLY A 429 -28.65 10.19 -17.31
CA GLY A 429 -29.82 9.55 -17.86
C GLY A 429 -29.77 8.01 -17.84
N ARG A 430 -28.97 7.40 -16.94
CA ARG A 430 -28.92 5.95 -16.78
C ARG A 430 -30.05 5.46 -15.89
N ALA A 431 -31.04 4.81 -16.48
CA ALA A 431 -32.17 4.24 -15.75
C ALA A 431 -31.76 2.95 -15.02
N THR A 432 -31.06 3.07 -13.88
CA THR A 432 -30.76 1.93 -13.01
C THR A 432 -32.03 1.47 -12.27
N ASP A 433 -32.05 0.22 -11.79
CA ASP A 433 -33.19 -0.33 -11.05
C ASP A 433 -33.59 0.56 -9.85
N ASP A 434 -32.61 1.14 -9.18
CA ASP A 434 -32.82 2.09 -8.08
C ASP A 434 -33.52 3.37 -8.55
N ILE A 435 -33.09 3.95 -9.66
CA ILE A 435 -33.68 5.19 -10.22
C ILE A 435 -35.12 4.94 -10.65
N VAL A 436 -35.37 3.81 -11.33
CA VAL A 436 -36.71 3.41 -11.79
C VAL A 436 -37.62 3.12 -10.61
N SER A 437 -37.14 2.42 -9.58
CA SER A 437 -37.95 2.09 -8.39
C SER A 437 -38.42 3.32 -7.63
N HIS A 438 -37.60 4.39 -7.61
CA HIS A 438 -37.95 5.68 -7.02
C HIS A 438 -38.72 6.59 -7.99
N LYS A 439 -38.93 6.18 -9.24
CA LYS A 439 -39.57 6.96 -10.32
C LYS A 439 -38.83 8.27 -10.62
N HIS A 440 -37.54 8.32 -10.38
CA HIS A 440 -36.73 9.51 -10.64
C HIS A 440 -36.36 9.63 -12.12
N ASP A 441 -36.53 8.60 -12.92
CA ASP A 441 -36.47 8.62 -14.39
C ASP A 441 -37.51 9.51 -15.04
N ASN A 442 -38.57 9.93 -14.28
CA ASN A 442 -39.62 10.84 -14.74
C ASN A 442 -39.40 12.30 -14.28
N LEU A 443 -38.32 12.62 -13.60
CA LEU A 443 -37.97 13.98 -13.19
C LEU A 443 -37.39 14.76 -14.38
N GLU A 444 -37.60 16.06 -14.43
CA GLU A 444 -37.12 16.95 -15.49
C GLU A 444 -35.59 16.99 -15.54
N GLU A 445 -34.94 16.85 -14.38
CA GLU A 445 -33.49 16.88 -14.22
C GLU A 445 -32.81 15.55 -14.57
N PHE A 446 -33.59 14.48 -14.83
CA PHE A 446 -33.01 13.18 -15.25
C PHE A 446 -32.40 13.30 -16.63
N GLY A 447 -31.11 12.92 -16.76
CA GLY A 447 -30.36 13.03 -18.00
C GLY A 447 -29.92 14.45 -18.37
N ALA A 448 -30.09 15.45 -17.50
CA ALA A 448 -29.67 16.82 -17.77
C ALA A 448 -28.20 17.02 -18.13
N GLY A 449 -27.36 16.02 -17.87
CA GLY A 449 -25.94 16.02 -18.21
C GLY A 449 -25.55 14.96 -19.24
N GLU A 450 -26.49 14.38 -19.98
CA GLU A 450 -26.22 13.29 -20.94
C GLU A 450 -25.23 13.68 -22.04
N ASP A 451 -25.30 14.93 -22.50
CA ASP A 451 -24.40 15.48 -23.53
C ASP A 451 -23.01 15.86 -23.01
N MET A 452 -22.77 15.82 -21.69
CA MET A 452 -21.48 16.19 -21.08
C MET A 452 -20.54 15.01 -20.98
N ASP A 453 -19.21 15.25 -21.01
CA ASP A 453 -18.21 14.21 -20.84
C ASP A 453 -18.44 13.46 -19.49
N ALA A 454 -18.54 12.15 -19.59
CA ALA A 454 -18.72 11.27 -18.43
C ALA A 454 -17.65 11.46 -17.34
N LYS A 455 -16.47 11.89 -17.72
CA LYS A 455 -15.30 12.08 -16.83
C LYS A 455 -15.40 13.36 -15.97
N VAL A 456 -16.32 14.27 -16.27
CA VAL A 456 -16.45 15.57 -15.56
C VAL A 456 -17.10 15.42 -14.19
N TRP A 457 -17.97 14.43 -13.99
CA TRP A 457 -18.87 14.35 -12.84
C TRP A 457 -18.15 14.12 -11.51
N ASN A 458 -17.20 13.19 -11.46
CA ASN A 458 -16.42 12.94 -10.25
C ASN A 458 -15.59 14.17 -9.83
N PRO A 459 -14.82 14.83 -10.71
CA PRO A 459 -14.14 16.09 -10.40
C PRO A 459 -15.08 17.20 -9.92
N VAL A 460 -16.24 17.39 -10.56
CA VAL A 460 -17.21 18.43 -10.18
C VAL A 460 -17.74 18.20 -8.78
N ILE A 461 -18.25 17.01 -8.49
CA ILE A 461 -18.82 16.69 -7.16
C ILE A 461 -17.74 16.82 -6.08
N ARG A 462 -16.53 16.29 -6.32
CA ARG A 462 -15.42 16.38 -5.37
C ARG A 462 -15.03 17.82 -5.07
N GLN A 463 -14.88 18.64 -6.13
CA GLN A 463 -14.48 20.03 -5.93
C GLN A 463 -15.62 20.87 -5.40
N ALA A 464 -16.90 20.52 -5.66
CA ALA A 464 -18.06 21.12 -5.01
C ALA A 464 -18.12 20.82 -3.50
N LEU A 465 -17.73 19.60 -3.09
CA LEU A 465 -17.58 19.24 -1.67
C LEU A 465 -16.48 20.09 -1.01
N ILE A 466 -15.30 20.19 -1.63
CA ILE A 466 -14.16 20.98 -1.13
C ILE A 466 -14.51 22.48 -1.09
N ALA A 467 -15.26 22.99 -2.06
CA ALA A 467 -15.70 24.38 -2.09
C ALA A 467 -16.88 24.66 -1.15
N GLY A 468 -17.40 23.63 -0.49
CA GLY A 468 -18.49 23.76 0.47
C GLY A 468 -19.88 24.03 -0.15
N TYR A 469 -20.09 23.75 -1.42
CA TYR A 469 -21.44 23.79 -2.06
C TYR A 469 -22.25 22.55 -1.73
N LEU A 470 -21.57 21.40 -1.62
CA LEU A 470 -22.12 20.14 -1.16
C LEU A 470 -21.47 19.72 0.16
N LYS A 471 -22.14 18.85 0.90
CA LYS A 471 -21.57 18.10 2.01
C LYS A 471 -21.99 16.65 1.94
N LYS A 472 -21.16 15.74 2.44
CA LYS A 472 -21.53 14.33 2.64
C LYS A 472 -22.15 14.17 4.02
N ASP A 473 -23.33 13.58 4.09
CA ASP A 473 -23.95 13.12 5.33
C ASP A 473 -23.38 11.75 5.69
N VAL A 474 -22.30 11.75 6.46
CA VAL A 474 -21.56 10.54 6.84
C VAL A 474 -22.39 9.65 7.77
N GLU A 475 -23.30 10.23 8.59
CA GLU A 475 -24.20 9.48 9.47
C GLU A 475 -25.18 8.62 8.67
N ASN A 476 -25.59 9.09 7.51
CA ASN A 476 -26.48 8.40 6.58
C ASN A 476 -25.72 7.84 5.36
N TYR A 477 -24.60 7.16 5.59
CA TYR A 477 -23.85 6.44 4.56
C TYR A 477 -23.37 7.28 3.37
N GLY A 478 -23.07 8.55 3.59
CA GLY A 478 -22.45 9.41 2.57
C GLY A 478 -23.43 10.02 1.57
N LEU A 479 -24.68 10.25 1.96
CA LEU A 479 -25.66 10.98 1.14
C LEU A 479 -25.16 12.40 0.84
N LEU A 480 -25.38 12.85 -0.39
CA LEU A 480 -25.05 14.22 -0.79
C LEU A 480 -26.15 15.19 -0.34
N LYS A 481 -25.75 16.25 0.34
CA LYS A 481 -26.63 17.33 0.83
C LYS A 481 -26.18 18.67 0.30
N LEU A 482 -27.12 19.53 -0.02
CA LEU A 482 -26.86 20.93 -0.35
C LEU A 482 -26.55 21.76 0.91
N THR A 483 -25.46 22.51 0.84
CA THR A 483 -25.18 23.52 1.88
C THR A 483 -25.95 24.82 1.63
N ALA A 484 -25.93 25.74 2.60
CA ALA A 484 -26.47 27.08 2.39
C ALA A 484 -25.73 27.80 1.23
N ALA A 485 -24.44 27.53 1.03
CA ALA A 485 -23.67 28.08 -0.10
C ALA A 485 -24.12 27.48 -1.42
N GLY A 486 -24.35 26.16 -1.51
CA GLY A 486 -24.88 25.51 -2.70
C GLY A 486 -26.26 26.02 -3.09
N LYS A 487 -27.15 26.18 -2.11
CA LYS A 487 -28.50 26.76 -2.35
C LYS A 487 -28.45 28.22 -2.82
N ARG A 488 -27.46 29.02 -2.39
CA ARG A 488 -27.20 30.36 -2.93
C ARG A 488 -26.62 30.34 -4.33
N TYR A 489 -25.71 29.43 -4.59
CA TYR A 489 -25.09 29.26 -5.90
C TYR A 489 -26.13 28.96 -6.99
N LEU A 490 -27.10 28.08 -6.74
CA LEU A 490 -28.20 27.80 -7.67
C LEU A 490 -29.02 29.03 -8.03
N LYS A 491 -29.16 30.01 -7.11
CA LYS A 491 -29.89 31.27 -7.38
C LYS A 491 -29.08 32.26 -8.24
N ASN A 492 -27.77 32.21 -8.13
CA ASN A 492 -26.87 33.11 -8.87
C ASN A 492 -25.56 32.39 -9.21
N PRO A 493 -25.57 31.49 -10.22
CA PRO A 493 -24.39 30.74 -10.62
C PRO A 493 -23.26 31.64 -11.11
N THR A 494 -22.07 31.43 -10.57
CA THR A 494 -20.82 32.11 -10.96
C THR A 494 -19.85 31.14 -11.58
N SER A 495 -18.75 31.64 -12.16
CA SER A 495 -17.68 30.80 -12.69
C SER A 495 -17.18 29.81 -11.63
N PHE A 496 -17.01 28.55 -12.02
CA PHE A 496 -16.48 27.48 -11.19
C PHE A 496 -15.36 26.73 -11.93
N MET A 497 -14.14 27.18 -11.71
CA MET A 497 -12.95 26.63 -12.35
C MET A 497 -12.47 25.40 -11.57
N ILE A 498 -12.40 24.26 -12.23
CA ILE A 498 -11.94 22.99 -11.67
C ILE A 498 -10.79 22.37 -12.45
N VAL A 499 -10.14 21.38 -11.86
CA VAL A 499 -9.14 20.52 -12.52
C VAL A 499 -9.72 19.14 -12.79
N ALA A 500 -9.36 18.54 -13.92
CA ALA A 500 -9.72 17.16 -14.25
C ALA A 500 -8.95 16.17 -13.35
N ASP A 501 -9.49 14.98 -13.20
CA ASP A 501 -8.79 13.88 -12.54
C ASP A 501 -7.65 13.34 -13.41
N LYS A 502 -6.65 12.74 -12.77
CA LYS A 502 -5.57 12.03 -13.45
C LYS A 502 -6.10 10.72 -14.04
N GLU A 503 -5.72 10.41 -15.26
CA GLU A 503 -6.00 9.11 -15.86
C GLU A 503 -4.89 8.13 -15.47
N PHE A 504 -5.26 7.09 -14.72
CA PHE A 504 -4.40 5.95 -14.42
C PHE A 504 -4.78 4.81 -15.36
N LYS A 505 -3.84 4.37 -16.20
CA LYS A 505 -4.05 3.23 -17.09
C LYS A 505 -4.06 1.94 -16.29
N ASP A 506 -4.95 1.01 -16.65
CA ASP A 506 -5.05 -0.31 -16.00
C ASP A 506 -3.98 -1.31 -16.51
N ASP A 507 -2.97 -0.85 -17.25
CA ASP A 507 -1.94 -1.67 -17.91
C ASP A 507 -0.94 -2.35 -16.96
N TYR A 508 -1.12 -2.21 -15.65
CA TYR A 508 -0.33 -2.94 -14.67
C TYR A 508 -0.79 -4.38 -14.60
N VAL A 509 -0.07 -5.29 -15.23
CA VAL A 509 -0.26 -6.73 -15.10
C VAL A 509 0.61 -7.21 -13.93
N GLU A 510 -0.01 -7.78 -12.90
CA GLU A 510 0.69 -8.50 -11.84
C GLU A 510 0.99 -9.91 -12.34
N SER A 511 1.52 -10.01 -13.55
CA SER A 511 1.95 -11.26 -14.13
C SER A 511 3.35 -11.58 -13.60
N ALA A 512 3.52 -12.80 -13.14
CA ALA A 512 4.75 -13.48 -13.37
C ALA A 512 5.05 -13.35 -14.87
N HIS A 513 6.10 -12.58 -15.23
CA HIS A 513 6.66 -12.47 -16.56
C HIS A 513 5.75 -12.06 -17.72
N GLU A 514 5.58 -10.74 -17.91
CA GLU A 514 5.57 -10.15 -19.24
C GLU A 514 6.45 -8.90 -19.19
N GLY A 515 7.44 -8.87 -20.07
CA GLY A 515 8.37 -7.75 -20.20
C GLY A 515 7.60 -6.50 -20.59
N SER A 516 7.71 -5.47 -19.78
CA SER A 516 7.08 -4.19 -20.05
C SER A 516 7.86 -3.47 -21.15
N ASN A 517 7.20 -3.26 -22.27
CA ASN A 517 7.52 -2.14 -23.16
C ASN A 517 7.17 -0.84 -22.41
N ASN A 518 8.11 -0.30 -21.67
CA ASN A 518 8.06 1.08 -21.19
C ASN A 518 8.85 1.95 -22.12
N GLY A 519 8.20 2.92 -22.70
CA GLY A 519 8.52 4.08 -23.50
C GLY A 519 9.93 4.68 -23.52
N GLU A 520 10.99 3.92 -23.41
CA GLU A 520 12.26 4.25 -24.04
C GLU A 520 12.14 3.76 -25.48
N ALA A 521 12.26 4.67 -26.44
CA ALA A 521 12.09 4.36 -27.84
C ALA A 521 13.09 3.26 -28.23
N LEU A 522 12.59 2.15 -28.77
CA LEU A 522 13.38 1.11 -29.41
C LEU A 522 14.41 1.77 -30.33
N ASP A 523 15.69 1.51 -30.14
CA ASP A 523 16.70 1.95 -31.06
C ASP A 523 16.67 1.05 -32.33
N PRO A 524 16.08 1.52 -33.44
CA PRO A 524 15.86 0.69 -34.62
C PRO A 524 17.17 0.31 -35.30
N THR A 525 18.22 1.13 -35.14
CA THR A 525 19.54 0.87 -35.72
C THR A 525 20.24 -0.24 -34.97
N LEU A 526 20.27 -0.16 -33.63
CA LEU A 526 20.84 -1.22 -32.80
C LEU A 526 20.07 -2.52 -32.95
N PHE A 527 18.73 -2.46 -33.01
CA PHE A 527 17.90 -3.64 -33.21
C PHE A 527 18.23 -4.36 -34.53
N ALA A 528 18.38 -3.62 -35.63
CA ALA A 528 18.79 -4.20 -36.92
C ALA A 528 20.19 -4.87 -36.82
N MET A 529 21.15 -4.21 -36.16
CA MET A 529 22.51 -4.76 -35.96
C MET A 529 22.48 -6.03 -35.10
N LEU A 530 21.63 -6.10 -34.07
CA LEU A 530 21.46 -7.29 -33.23
C LEU A 530 20.82 -8.46 -34.01
N LYS A 531 19.85 -8.18 -34.90
CA LYS A 531 19.29 -9.18 -35.81
C LYS A 531 20.36 -9.76 -36.77
N ASP A 532 21.20 -8.91 -37.33
CA ASP A 532 22.27 -9.37 -38.23
C ASP A 532 23.32 -10.19 -37.47
N LEU A 533 23.68 -9.77 -36.27
CA LEU A 533 24.57 -10.55 -35.41
C LEU A 533 23.97 -11.91 -35.09
N ARG A 534 22.66 -11.95 -34.71
CA ARG A 534 21.93 -13.20 -34.45
C ARG A 534 21.99 -14.16 -35.63
N LYS A 535 21.68 -13.68 -36.86
CA LYS A 535 21.80 -14.51 -38.09
C LYS A 535 23.20 -15.05 -38.27
N SER A 536 24.22 -14.23 -38.03
CA SER A 536 25.63 -14.64 -38.15
C SER A 536 25.99 -15.73 -37.13
N VAL A 537 25.56 -15.59 -35.86
CA VAL A 537 25.80 -16.57 -34.80
C VAL A 537 25.03 -17.85 -35.07
N ALA A 538 23.77 -17.75 -35.50
CA ALA A 538 22.93 -18.87 -35.87
C ALA A 538 23.55 -19.71 -37.01
N LYS A 539 24.02 -19.04 -38.07
CA LYS A 539 24.72 -19.71 -39.19
C LYS A 539 26.01 -20.42 -38.76
N LYS A 540 26.80 -19.82 -37.84
CA LYS A 540 27.98 -20.45 -37.27
C LYS A 540 27.67 -21.69 -36.46
N ARG A 541 26.52 -21.71 -35.79
CA ARG A 541 26.08 -22.82 -34.92
C ARG A 541 25.20 -23.82 -35.63
N LYS A 542 24.79 -23.56 -36.87
CA LYS A 542 23.82 -24.36 -37.63
C LYS A 542 22.48 -24.51 -36.89
N LEU A 543 21.98 -23.43 -36.33
CA LEU A 543 20.75 -23.36 -35.57
C LEU A 543 19.84 -22.28 -36.16
N PRO A 544 18.51 -22.42 -36.06
CA PRO A 544 17.59 -21.33 -36.40
C PRO A 544 17.87 -20.06 -35.57
N PRO A 545 17.69 -18.84 -36.14
CA PRO A 545 18.04 -17.60 -35.43
C PRO A 545 17.29 -17.38 -34.12
N TYR A 546 16.01 -17.78 -34.04
CA TYR A 546 15.18 -17.60 -32.84
C TYR A 546 15.67 -18.45 -31.65
N VAL A 547 16.37 -19.56 -31.89
CA VAL A 547 16.98 -20.39 -30.83
C VAL A 547 18.07 -19.62 -30.09
N ILE A 548 18.81 -18.74 -30.77
CA ILE A 548 19.84 -17.91 -30.12
C ILE A 548 19.15 -16.91 -29.17
N PHE A 549 18.35 -15.99 -29.73
CA PHE A 549 17.51 -15.04 -28.98
C PHE A 549 16.25 -14.71 -29.80
N GLN A 550 15.11 -14.65 -29.15
CA GLN A 550 13.85 -14.22 -29.76
C GLN A 550 13.87 -12.71 -30.11
N ASP A 551 12.97 -12.27 -30.97
CA ASP A 551 12.88 -10.85 -31.35
C ASP A 551 12.61 -9.95 -30.12
N VAL A 552 11.70 -10.37 -29.23
CA VAL A 552 11.43 -9.67 -27.97
C VAL A 552 12.68 -9.47 -27.11
N SER A 553 13.57 -10.47 -27.07
CA SER A 553 14.86 -10.34 -26.35
C SER A 553 15.78 -9.29 -27.02
N LEU A 554 15.83 -9.25 -28.36
CA LEU A 554 16.63 -8.27 -29.09
C LEU A 554 16.07 -6.85 -28.97
N GLU A 555 14.74 -6.71 -28.95
CA GLU A 555 14.07 -5.41 -28.72
C GLU A 555 14.43 -4.86 -27.32
N GLN A 556 14.37 -5.70 -26.30
CA GLN A 556 14.80 -5.29 -24.98
C GLN A 556 16.30 -4.97 -24.90
N MET A 557 17.17 -5.73 -25.61
CA MET A 557 18.60 -5.41 -25.69
C MET A 557 18.82 -4.04 -26.36
N ALA A 558 18.05 -3.71 -27.39
CA ALA A 558 18.15 -2.43 -28.09
C ALA A 558 17.55 -1.25 -27.31
N THR A 559 16.77 -1.54 -26.27
CA THR A 559 16.20 -0.53 -25.36
C THR A 559 17.04 -0.35 -24.10
N MET A 560 17.55 -1.46 -23.53
CA MET A 560 18.21 -1.48 -22.21
C MET A 560 19.74 -1.41 -22.30
N TYR A 561 20.33 -1.62 -23.47
CA TYR A 561 21.77 -1.59 -23.73
C TYR A 561 22.62 -2.42 -22.73
N PRO A 562 22.41 -3.74 -22.56
CA PRO A 562 23.17 -4.54 -21.62
C PRO A 562 24.64 -4.63 -22.00
N HIS A 563 25.56 -4.30 -21.09
CA HIS A 563 26.99 -4.26 -21.33
C HIS A 563 27.75 -5.51 -20.88
N ASP A 564 27.17 -6.28 -19.95
CA ASP A 564 27.77 -7.49 -19.45
C ASP A 564 26.78 -8.66 -19.41
N LEU A 565 27.32 -9.87 -19.12
CA LEU A 565 26.49 -11.08 -19.07
C LEU A 565 25.48 -11.10 -17.91
N GLN A 566 25.70 -10.31 -16.86
CA GLN A 566 24.75 -10.22 -15.76
C GLN A 566 23.56 -9.32 -16.13
N GLU A 567 23.84 -8.20 -16.78
CA GLU A 567 22.80 -7.31 -17.33
C GLU A 567 22.00 -8.03 -18.42
N LEU A 568 22.69 -8.82 -19.27
CA LEU A 568 22.04 -9.58 -20.33
C LEU A 568 21.06 -10.65 -19.76
N GLN A 569 21.32 -11.21 -18.60
CA GLN A 569 20.40 -12.15 -17.95
C GLN A 569 19.12 -11.48 -17.42
N ASN A 570 19.07 -10.16 -17.35
CA ASN A 570 17.86 -9.41 -16.98
C ASN A 570 16.93 -9.21 -18.18
N ILE A 571 17.36 -9.57 -19.39
CA ILE A 571 16.55 -9.52 -20.61
C ILE A 571 15.60 -10.72 -20.64
N GLN A 572 14.35 -10.49 -21.02
CA GLN A 572 13.35 -11.54 -21.15
C GLN A 572 13.80 -12.62 -22.14
N GLY A 573 13.65 -13.89 -21.78
CA GLY A 573 14.07 -15.01 -22.61
C GLY A 573 15.59 -15.26 -22.63
N VAL A 574 16.38 -14.55 -21.79
CA VAL A 574 17.84 -14.73 -21.68
C VAL A 574 18.21 -15.26 -20.30
N GLY A 575 18.17 -16.56 -20.12
CA GLY A 575 18.69 -17.20 -18.91
C GLY A 575 20.22 -17.28 -18.85
N ALA A 576 20.76 -17.69 -17.71
CA ALA A 576 22.22 -17.81 -17.46
C ALA A 576 22.91 -18.70 -18.50
N GLY A 577 22.27 -19.77 -18.98
CA GLY A 577 22.77 -20.66 -20.01
C GLY A 577 22.97 -19.95 -21.34
N LYS A 578 21.93 -19.27 -21.85
CA LYS A 578 22.00 -18.52 -23.12
C LYS A 578 22.96 -17.33 -23.04
N ALA A 579 22.94 -16.57 -21.93
CA ALA A 579 23.88 -15.48 -21.71
C ALA A 579 25.33 -15.95 -21.76
N LYS A 580 25.66 -17.05 -21.10
CA LYS A 580 27.00 -17.62 -21.10
C LYS A 580 27.42 -18.14 -22.48
N ARG A 581 26.49 -18.74 -23.23
CA ARG A 581 26.74 -19.42 -24.50
C ARG A 581 26.85 -18.44 -25.68
N TYR A 582 26.01 -17.42 -25.72
CA TYR A 582 25.87 -16.50 -26.84
C TYR A 582 26.13 -15.02 -26.50
N GLY A 583 25.97 -14.61 -25.25
CA GLY A 583 25.87 -13.21 -24.84
C GLY A 583 27.12 -12.37 -25.08
N LYS A 584 28.33 -12.94 -25.07
CA LYS A 584 29.59 -12.15 -25.19
C LYS A 584 29.65 -11.30 -26.45
N GLU A 585 29.25 -11.85 -27.61
CA GLU A 585 29.30 -11.14 -28.90
C GLU A 585 28.26 -10.02 -28.92
N PHE A 586 27.07 -10.23 -28.32
CA PHE A 586 26.01 -9.25 -28.23
C PHE A 586 26.35 -8.08 -27.29
N CYS A 587 26.81 -8.38 -26.08
CA CYS A 587 27.29 -7.34 -25.15
C CYS A 587 28.39 -6.46 -25.78
N LYS A 588 29.35 -7.09 -26.48
CA LYS A 588 30.43 -6.36 -27.16
C LYS A 588 29.91 -5.44 -28.27
N LEU A 589 28.94 -5.91 -29.07
CA LEU A 589 28.32 -5.08 -30.12
C LEU A 589 27.61 -3.90 -29.48
N ILE A 590 26.82 -4.13 -28.43
CA ILE A 590 26.08 -3.06 -27.72
C ILE A 590 27.05 -2.06 -27.09
N GLN A 591 28.12 -2.52 -26.44
CA GLN A 591 29.14 -1.63 -25.87
C GLN A 591 29.78 -0.73 -26.94
N ASN A 592 30.17 -1.30 -28.09
CA ASN A 592 30.75 -0.52 -29.17
C ASN A 592 29.75 0.50 -29.74
N TYR A 593 28.51 0.09 -29.92
CA TYR A 593 27.44 0.96 -30.40
C TYR A 593 27.19 2.13 -29.45
N CYS A 594 27.16 1.90 -28.14
CA CYS A 594 26.99 2.96 -27.16
C CYS A 594 28.15 3.96 -27.16
N VAL A 595 29.40 3.46 -27.34
CA VAL A 595 30.59 4.32 -27.44
C VAL A 595 30.59 5.15 -28.74
N GLU A 596 30.25 4.53 -29.88
CA GLU A 596 30.23 5.20 -31.19
C GLU A 596 29.14 6.26 -31.31
N ASN A 597 28.00 6.10 -30.61
CA ASN A 597 26.87 7.02 -30.66
C ASN A 597 26.77 7.92 -29.42
N GLU A 598 27.82 7.98 -28.59
CA GLU A 598 27.89 8.79 -27.37
C GLU A 598 26.64 8.60 -26.46
N ILE A 599 26.11 7.34 -26.37
CA ILE A 599 24.97 7.03 -25.54
C ILE A 599 25.45 7.00 -24.08
N GLU A 600 25.16 8.07 -23.33
CA GLU A 600 25.39 8.14 -21.90
C GLU A 600 24.41 7.20 -21.17
N ARG A 601 24.94 6.08 -20.67
CA ARG A 601 24.19 5.23 -19.75
C ARG A 601 24.39 5.77 -18.34
N PRO A 602 23.33 6.04 -17.59
CA PRO A 602 23.49 6.38 -16.18
C PRO A 602 24.02 5.15 -15.45
N GLU A 603 25.30 5.11 -15.11
CA GLU A 603 25.93 3.98 -14.38
C GLU A 603 25.30 3.75 -13.01
N GLU A 604 24.69 4.78 -12.43
CA GLU A 604 24.00 4.74 -11.13
C GLU A 604 22.65 4.02 -11.16
N LEU A 605 22.15 3.63 -12.31
CA LEU A 605 20.79 3.07 -12.48
C LEU A 605 20.74 1.54 -12.62
N ARG A 606 21.81 0.84 -12.32
CA ARG A 606 21.83 -0.63 -12.36
C ARG A 606 21.06 -1.20 -11.19
N VAL A 607 19.94 -1.83 -11.46
CA VAL A 607 19.13 -2.55 -10.48
C VAL A 607 19.41 -4.05 -10.63
N LYS A 608 19.92 -4.67 -9.56
CA LYS A 608 20.10 -6.13 -9.50
C LYS A 608 18.74 -6.77 -9.25
N THR A 609 18.34 -7.73 -10.10
CA THR A 609 17.13 -8.52 -9.88
C THR A 609 17.49 -9.82 -9.16
N VAL A 610 16.69 -10.22 -8.20
CA VAL A 610 16.79 -11.53 -7.58
C VAL A 610 15.99 -12.51 -8.44
N ALA A 611 16.63 -13.57 -8.92
CA ALA A 611 15.93 -14.64 -9.63
C ALA A 611 14.84 -15.19 -8.70
N LYS A 612 13.59 -14.93 -9.04
CA LYS A 612 12.45 -15.49 -8.31
C LYS A 612 12.46 -16.99 -8.51
N LYS A 613 12.83 -17.75 -7.47
CA LYS A 613 12.53 -19.18 -7.42
C LYS A 613 11.02 -19.30 -7.24
N SER A 614 10.28 -19.30 -8.34
CA SER A 614 8.87 -19.67 -8.31
C SER A 614 8.82 -21.11 -7.75
N LEU A 615 8.15 -21.29 -6.62
CA LEU A 615 7.91 -22.63 -6.06
C LEU A 615 7.25 -23.55 -7.10
N LEU A 616 6.42 -22.98 -7.97
CA LEU A 616 5.80 -23.70 -9.09
C LEU A 616 6.85 -24.18 -10.09
N LYS A 617 7.74 -23.30 -10.57
CA LYS A 617 8.83 -23.68 -11.50
C LYS A 617 9.74 -24.75 -10.93
N VAL A 618 10.17 -24.61 -9.67
CA VAL A 618 10.99 -25.62 -9.01
C VAL A 618 10.26 -26.95 -8.88
N ASN A 619 8.98 -26.91 -8.54
CA ASN A 619 8.16 -28.12 -8.45
C ASN A 619 7.95 -28.78 -9.82
N ILE A 620 7.71 -28.01 -10.89
CA ILE A 620 7.58 -28.55 -12.26
C ILE A 620 8.89 -29.21 -12.67
N ILE A 621 10.04 -28.55 -12.53
CA ILE A 621 11.36 -29.11 -12.84
C ILE A 621 11.59 -30.41 -12.07
N GLN A 622 11.35 -30.42 -10.76
CA GLN A 622 11.55 -31.61 -9.93
C GLN A 622 10.59 -32.75 -10.29
N SER A 623 9.38 -32.45 -10.75
CA SER A 623 8.40 -33.45 -11.17
C SER A 623 8.78 -34.06 -12.51
N ILE A 624 9.26 -33.25 -13.45
CA ILE A 624 9.79 -33.72 -14.75
C ILE A 624 11.06 -34.55 -14.53
N ASP A 625 11.98 -34.13 -13.65
CA ASP A 625 13.18 -34.92 -13.29
C ASP A 625 12.84 -36.29 -12.70
N ARG A 626 11.65 -36.43 -12.08
CA ARG A 626 11.13 -37.68 -11.53
C ARG A 626 10.28 -38.45 -12.52
N GLN A 627 10.15 -37.97 -13.75
CA GLN A 627 9.32 -38.56 -14.82
C GLN A 627 7.86 -38.73 -14.40
N ILE A 628 7.29 -37.75 -13.68
CA ILE A 628 5.87 -37.73 -13.35
C ILE A 628 5.09 -37.37 -14.62
N ASP A 629 4.03 -38.10 -14.91
CA ASP A 629 3.13 -37.79 -16.03
C ASP A 629 2.66 -36.35 -16.01
N LEU A 630 2.67 -35.67 -17.18
CA LEU A 630 2.39 -34.24 -17.25
C LEU A 630 0.91 -33.93 -17.03
N GLU A 631 -0.02 -34.81 -17.40
CA GLU A 631 -1.45 -34.62 -17.13
C GLU A 631 -1.75 -34.80 -15.63
N ASP A 632 -1.10 -35.79 -14.99
CA ASP A 632 -1.17 -35.97 -13.53
C ASP A 632 -0.55 -34.78 -12.81
N LEU A 633 0.52 -34.22 -13.32
CA LEU A 633 1.17 -33.03 -12.75
C LEU A 633 0.25 -31.79 -12.86
N ALA A 634 -0.41 -31.57 -14.01
CA ALA A 634 -1.37 -30.49 -14.19
C ALA A 634 -2.52 -30.62 -13.17
N SER A 635 -3.13 -31.81 -13.10
CA SER A 635 -4.21 -32.13 -12.16
C SER A 635 -3.78 -31.90 -10.69
N ALA A 636 -2.60 -32.35 -10.29
CA ALA A 636 -2.04 -32.18 -8.95
C ALA A 636 -1.77 -30.70 -8.57
N LYS A 637 -1.58 -29.83 -9.58
CA LYS A 637 -1.37 -28.39 -9.39
C LYS A 637 -2.63 -27.56 -9.57
N GLY A 638 -3.74 -28.18 -9.97
CA GLY A 638 -5.01 -27.50 -10.28
C GLY A 638 -4.91 -26.60 -11.51
N LEU A 639 -4.09 -27.00 -12.50
CA LEU A 639 -3.90 -26.32 -13.78
C LEU A 639 -4.59 -27.13 -14.88
N GLU A 640 -5.10 -26.44 -15.91
CA GLU A 640 -5.40 -27.07 -17.18
C GLU A 640 -4.08 -27.51 -17.86
N PHE A 641 -4.14 -28.53 -18.73
CA PHE A 641 -2.91 -29.04 -19.36
C PHE A 641 -2.21 -28.00 -20.23
N ALA A 642 -2.98 -27.19 -20.95
CA ALA A 642 -2.45 -26.06 -21.72
C ALA A 642 -1.69 -25.04 -20.87
N ASP A 643 -2.21 -24.69 -19.67
CA ASP A 643 -1.54 -23.78 -18.73
C ASP A 643 -0.21 -24.37 -18.20
N LEU A 644 -0.17 -25.70 -17.99
CA LEU A 644 1.08 -26.36 -17.61
C LEU A 644 2.11 -26.30 -18.72
N LEU A 645 1.71 -26.51 -20.00
CA LEU A 645 2.60 -26.37 -21.14
C LEU A 645 3.15 -24.94 -21.25
N ASP A 646 2.35 -23.91 -21.01
CA ASP A 646 2.81 -22.52 -20.97
C ASP A 646 3.92 -22.30 -19.93
N GLU A 647 3.77 -22.87 -18.73
CA GLU A 647 4.77 -22.79 -17.69
C GLU A 647 6.07 -23.58 -18.06
N ILE A 648 5.94 -24.76 -18.68
CA ILE A 648 7.08 -25.55 -19.14
C ILE A 648 7.83 -24.81 -20.26
N GLU A 649 7.10 -24.26 -21.24
CA GLU A 649 7.68 -23.44 -22.31
C GLU A 649 8.44 -22.25 -21.74
N ALA A 650 7.85 -21.51 -20.79
CA ALA A 650 8.51 -20.39 -20.13
C ALA A 650 9.80 -20.81 -19.37
N ILE A 651 9.84 -22.03 -18.82
CA ILE A 651 11.03 -22.60 -18.18
C ILE A 651 12.12 -22.87 -19.23
N VAL A 652 11.78 -23.52 -20.34
CA VAL A 652 12.71 -23.87 -21.41
C VAL A 652 13.21 -22.60 -22.11
N TYR A 653 12.33 -21.64 -22.43
CA TYR A 653 12.72 -20.34 -22.98
C TYR A 653 13.68 -19.56 -22.07
N SER A 654 13.58 -19.71 -20.76
CA SER A 654 14.50 -19.07 -19.80
C SER A 654 15.90 -19.70 -19.79
N GLY A 655 16.14 -20.79 -20.56
CA GLY A 655 17.43 -21.47 -20.66
C GLY A 655 17.61 -22.63 -19.69
N THR A 656 16.52 -23.21 -19.18
CA THR A 656 16.55 -24.41 -18.35
C THR A 656 16.28 -25.64 -19.21
N LYS A 657 17.21 -26.60 -19.22
CA LYS A 657 17.04 -27.87 -19.91
C LYS A 657 16.06 -28.75 -19.15
N LEU A 658 15.03 -29.24 -19.85
CA LEU A 658 14.06 -30.22 -19.35
C LEU A 658 14.03 -31.44 -20.28
N ASN A 659 13.85 -32.61 -19.73
CA ASN A 659 13.66 -33.83 -20.52
C ASN A 659 12.24 -34.34 -20.30
N ILE A 660 11.42 -34.23 -21.35
CA ILE A 660 10.03 -34.71 -21.38
C ILE A 660 9.84 -35.86 -22.36
N ASP A 661 10.91 -36.51 -22.83
CA ASP A 661 10.87 -37.62 -23.79
C ASP A 661 9.98 -38.76 -23.32
N TYR A 662 10.04 -39.10 -22.03
CA TYR A 662 9.21 -40.14 -21.42
C TYR A 662 7.69 -39.91 -21.60
N PHE A 663 7.25 -38.66 -21.71
CA PHE A 663 5.83 -38.33 -21.95
C PHE A 663 5.49 -38.28 -23.45
N ILE A 664 6.45 -37.80 -24.26
CA ILE A 664 6.28 -37.70 -25.72
C ILE A 664 6.24 -39.09 -26.35
N GLU A 665 7.16 -39.99 -26.00
CA GLU A 665 7.28 -41.35 -26.53
C GLU A 665 6.05 -42.21 -26.21
N ASP A 666 5.35 -41.98 -25.10
CA ASP A 666 4.11 -42.66 -24.74
C ASP A 666 2.87 -42.15 -25.54
N ARG A 667 2.97 -40.93 -26.15
CA ARG A 667 1.86 -40.22 -26.79
C ARG A 667 1.95 -40.19 -28.30
N MET A 668 3.15 -40.21 -28.87
CA MET A 668 3.38 -40.03 -30.30
C MET A 668 4.34 -41.09 -30.86
N ASP A 669 4.12 -41.48 -32.10
CA ASP A 669 5.01 -42.37 -32.85
C ASP A 669 6.27 -41.63 -33.30
N ASP A 670 7.40 -42.34 -33.45
CA ASP A 670 8.72 -41.77 -33.81
C ASP A 670 8.64 -40.95 -35.11
N ASP A 671 7.86 -41.40 -36.13
CA ASP A 671 7.73 -40.69 -37.39
C ASP A 671 7.11 -39.28 -37.19
N LYS A 672 6.08 -39.17 -36.32
CA LYS A 672 5.47 -37.88 -35.99
C LYS A 672 6.42 -36.94 -35.21
N ILE A 673 7.20 -37.51 -34.30
CA ILE A 673 8.19 -36.79 -33.54
C ILE A 673 9.24 -36.18 -34.47
N ASP A 674 9.75 -36.99 -35.41
CA ASP A 674 10.78 -36.55 -36.32
C ASP A 674 10.27 -35.49 -37.30
N ASP A 675 9.05 -35.64 -37.85
CA ASP A 675 8.46 -34.66 -38.77
C ASP A 675 8.28 -33.26 -38.13
N ILE A 676 7.74 -33.17 -36.92
CA ILE A 676 7.56 -31.90 -36.22
C ILE A 676 8.94 -31.32 -35.77
N TYR A 677 9.87 -32.19 -35.38
CA TYR A 677 11.20 -31.76 -34.97
C TYR A 677 11.99 -31.19 -36.16
N ASP A 678 11.91 -31.84 -37.33
CA ASP A 678 12.55 -31.38 -38.58
C ASP A 678 11.94 -30.05 -39.05
N TYR A 679 10.61 -29.88 -38.92
CA TYR A 679 9.97 -28.59 -39.15
C TYR A 679 10.60 -27.48 -38.36
N PHE A 680 10.78 -27.64 -37.03
CA PHE A 680 11.42 -26.62 -36.20
C PHE A 680 12.93 -26.42 -36.47
N MET A 681 13.59 -27.42 -37.07
CA MET A 681 14.98 -27.24 -37.51
C MET A 681 15.10 -26.41 -38.81
N GLU A 682 14.11 -26.44 -39.69
CA GLU A 682 14.10 -25.76 -41.00
C GLU A 682 13.38 -24.42 -40.96
N SER A 683 12.40 -24.24 -40.04
CA SER A 683 11.56 -23.04 -39.93
C SER A 683 12.38 -21.79 -39.50
N GLU A 684 11.94 -20.61 -39.95
CA GLU A 684 12.46 -19.32 -39.52
C GLU A 684 11.80 -18.79 -38.24
N THR A 685 10.67 -19.38 -37.82
CA THR A 685 9.86 -18.96 -36.66
C THR A 685 9.50 -20.16 -35.79
N ASP A 686 9.23 -19.92 -34.51
CA ASP A 686 8.68 -20.87 -33.57
C ASP A 686 7.18 -20.61 -33.27
N ASP A 687 6.51 -19.88 -34.16
CA ASP A 687 5.09 -19.56 -34.08
C ASP A 687 4.24 -20.80 -34.24
N LEU A 688 3.28 -21.02 -33.35
CA LEU A 688 2.40 -22.20 -33.37
C LEU A 688 1.42 -22.15 -34.49
N ASP A 689 0.85 -20.98 -34.81
CA ASP A 689 -0.13 -20.84 -35.89
C ASP A 689 0.53 -21.16 -37.26
N ALA A 690 1.79 -20.71 -37.43
CA ALA A 690 2.58 -21.02 -38.60
C ALA A 690 2.88 -22.54 -38.72
N ALA A 691 3.17 -23.20 -37.60
CA ALA A 691 3.41 -24.63 -37.57
C ALA A 691 2.15 -25.44 -37.86
N LEU A 692 1.01 -25.03 -37.33
CA LEU A 692 -0.29 -25.64 -37.59
C LEU A 692 -0.74 -25.48 -39.04
N ASP A 693 -0.38 -24.38 -39.72
CA ASP A 693 -0.71 -24.13 -41.11
C ASP A 693 0.18 -24.94 -42.10
N GLU A 694 1.38 -25.32 -41.69
CA GLU A 694 2.39 -25.95 -42.54
C GLU A 694 2.51 -27.46 -42.34
N LEU A 695 2.16 -27.94 -41.13
CA LEU A 695 2.10 -29.38 -40.82
C LEU A 695 0.73 -29.97 -41.18
N ASP A 696 0.68 -31.29 -41.41
CA ASP A 696 -0.54 -31.99 -41.77
C ASP A 696 -1.66 -31.89 -40.70
N GLU A 697 -2.91 -31.96 -41.10
CA GLU A 697 -4.11 -31.90 -40.20
C GLU A 697 -4.16 -33.02 -39.14
N ASP A 698 -3.25 -33.98 -39.19
CA ASP A 698 -3.12 -35.09 -38.23
C ASP A 698 -2.36 -34.74 -36.94
N TYR A 699 -1.80 -33.52 -36.84
CA TYR A 699 -1.06 -33.05 -35.67
C TYR A 699 -1.91 -32.09 -34.85
N THR A 700 -1.98 -32.32 -33.52
CA THR A 700 -2.66 -31.41 -32.62
C THR A 700 -1.74 -30.27 -32.16
N GLU A 701 -2.33 -29.15 -31.75
CA GLU A 701 -1.58 -28.03 -31.17
C GLU A 701 -0.73 -28.50 -29.98
N GLU A 702 -1.24 -29.39 -29.14
CA GLU A 702 -0.53 -29.94 -27.98
C GLU A 702 0.70 -30.77 -28.40
N ASP A 703 0.56 -31.58 -29.49
CA ASP A 703 1.66 -32.39 -30.02
C ASP A 703 2.79 -31.50 -30.54
N ILE A 704 2.46 -30.45 -31.27
CA ILE A 704 3.40 -29.49 -31.80
C ILE A 704 4.11 -28.73 -30.63
N ARG A 705 3.38 -28.34 -29.58
CA ARG A 705 3.93 -27.70 -28.41
C ARG A 705 4.90 -28.59 -27.65
N LEU A 706 4.58 -29.85 -27.47
CA LEU A 706 5.45 -30.82 -26.80
C LEU A 706 6.77 -31.00 -27.54
N ILE A 707 6.74 -31.18 -28.87
CA ILE A 707 7.96 -31.30 -29.68
C ILE A 707 8.74 -29.99 -29.72
N ARG A 708 8.07 -28.83 -29.77
CA ARG A 708 8.74 -27.52 -29.63
C ARG A 708 9.48 -27.38 -28.30
N ILE A 709 8.88 -27.82 -27.19
CA ILE A 709 9.54 -27.85 -25.87
C ILE A 709 10.79 -28.73 -25.90
N LYS A 710 10.68 -29.97 -26.47
CA LYS A 710 11.80 -30.89 -26.64
C LYS A 710 12.90 -30.26 -27.47
N PHE A 711 12.56 -29.74 -28.65
CA PHE A 711 13.48 -29.10 -29.58
C PHE A 711 14.25 -27.94 -28.92
N LEU A 712 13.54 -27.01 -28.27
CA LEU A 712 14.13 -25.87 -27.58
C LEU A 712 14.99 -26.32 -26.39
N SER A 713 14.58 -27.34 -25.66
CA SER A 713 15.33 -27.89 -24.54
C SER A 713 16.66 -28.51 -24.98
N GLU A 714 16.68 -29.17 -26.11
CA GLU A 714 17.88 -29.85 -26.65
C GLU A 714 18.82 -28.88 -27.38
N GLN A 715 18.27 -27.99 -28.20
CA GLN A 715 19.07 -27.16 -29.11
C GLN A 715 19.40 -25.79 -28.48
N ALA A 716 18.55 -25.22 -27.65
CA ALA A 716 18.74 -23.90 -27.05
C ALA A 716 19.42 -23.95 -25.67
N ASN A 717 19.32 -25.07 -24.95
CA ASN A 717 19.74 -25.25 -23.55
C ASN A 717 20.70 -26.44 -23.35
#